data_4eaabf8cfedb4a172f7146faa08be937
#
_entry.id   4eaabf8cfedb4a172f7146faa08be937
#
_cell.length_a   1.000
_cell.length_b   1.000
_cell.length_c   1.000
_cell.angle_alpha   90.00
_cell.angle_beta   90.00
_cell.angle_gamma   90.00
#
_symmetry.space_group_name_H-M   'P 1'
#
loop_
_entity.id
_entity.type
_entity.pdbx_description
1 polymer ?
#
loop_
_entity_poly.entity_id
_entity_poly.type
_entity_poly.pdbx_seq_one_letter_code
_entity_poly.pdbx_strand_id
1 'polypeptide(L)'
;MGEQRRGQDPPPGAPRAHRPRQGPHGLRYKWTLGGSICRPSTKQCAGERSWRLQVFRDMLRQRPQLLLLGSLLALRSVLSQECTKYRVSTCRDCVESGPGCAWCQKLNFTGQGEPDSTRCDTREQLLSKGCATDDIIDPRSHAMTQEDQVGGQKQLSPQKVTLYLRPGQAAVFNVTFQRAKGYPIDLYYLMDLSYSMLDDLINVKKLGGDLLRALNEITESGRIGFGSFVDKTVLPFVNTHPEKLRNPCPNKEKECQAPFAFRHVLKLTDNSSQFRTEVGKQLISGNLDAPEGGLDAMMQVAACPEEIGWRNVTRLLVFATDDGFHFAGDGKLGAILTPNDGHCHLEDNMYKSSNEFDYPSVGQLAHKLAESNIQPIFAVTKRMVATYEKLTEIIPKSAVGELSDDSSNVVQLIKNAYNKLSSRVFLDHNTLPDTLKVTYDSFCSNGVSKVDQPRGDCDGVQINVPITFQVKVTATECIQEQSFVIRALGFTDTVTVRVLPQCKCRCRDASRDHSLCGGRGSMECGVCRCDAGYIGKNCECQTQGRSSQELEGSCRKDNGSIICSGLGDCICGQCVCHTSDVPNKKIYGQFCECDNVNCERYDGQVCGGEKRGLCFCGTCRCHNGHEGSACQCLKSTKGCLNLDGVECSGRGRCRCNVCQCDPGYQPPLCLECPGCPAPCARYANCAECLKFDQGPFAKNCSAACGETKLLPRPLPGRTCKERDSEGCWMTYTLLQREGRDRYDVHVNDTRECVKGPNVAAIVGGTVAGVVLVGLLLLGIWKVLTHLSDLREYKRFEKEKLKSQWNNDNPLFKSATTTVMNPKFAES
;
A
#
# COMPACT_ATOMS: atom_id res chain seq x y z
N MET A 1 51.83 -56.37 -10.12
CA MET A 1 51.32 -57.67 -10.61
C MET A 1 49.86 -57.29 -10.98
N GLY A 2 49.50 -56.94 -12.17
CA GLY A 2 49.42 -57.77 -13.40
C GLY A 2 48.01 -58.25 -13.47
N GLU A 3 47.25 -58.09 -14.35
CA GLU A 3 47.12 -58.06 -15.81
C GLU A 3 45.65 -58.20 -16.14
N GLN A 4 45.13 -57.42 -16.96
CA GLN A 4 44.75 -57.62 -18.39
C GLN A 4 43.38 -58.27 -18.66
N ARG A 5 42.57 -57.52 -19.32
CA ARG A 5 42.06 -57.51 -20.70
C ARG A 5 40.80 -58.28 -21.10
N ARG A 6 40.03 -57.54 -21.93
CA ARG A 6 39.19 -57.94 -23.11
C ARG A 6 37.69 -58.11 -22.73
N GLY A 7 36.74 -57.43 -23.29
CA GLY A 7 36.52 -56.93 -24.67
C GLY A 7 35.63 -57.87 -25.44
N GLN A 8 34.40 -57.48 -25.76
CA GLN A 8 33.73 -57.88 -27.02
C GLN A 8 32.40 -57.20 -27.20
N ASP A 9 32.26 -56.60 -28.35
CA ASP A 9 31.16 -55.95 -28.96
C ASP A 9 30.12 -56.89 -29.58
N PRO A 10 29.03 -56.32 -30.19
CA PRO A 10 27.69 -56.91 -30.30
C PRO A 10 27.40 -57.62 -31.63
N PRO A 11 26.19 -58.05 -31.92
CA PRO A 11 25.42 -57.57 -33.06
C PRO A 11 23.90 -57.75 -33.05
N PRO A 12 23.18 -57.63 -34.25
CA PRO A 12 22.59 -56.41 -34.76
C PRO A 12 21.10 -56.59 -35.15
N GLY A 13 20.42 -55.50 -35.60
CA GLY A 13 19.15 -55.68 -36.27
C GLY A 13 18.33 -54.40 -36.50
N ALA A 14 18.59 -53.73 -37.60
CA ALA A 14 17.73 -52.69 -38.16
C ALA A 14 16.64 -53.32 -39.06
N PRO A 15 15.60 -52.57 -39.50
CA PRO A 15 15.75 -51.83 -40.75
C PRO A 15 15.14 -50.42 -40.85
N ARG A 16 15.69 -49.72 -41.82
CA ARG A 16 15.39 -48.34 -42.32
C ARG A 16 14.07 -48.21 -43.04
N ALA A 17 13.57 -46.98 -43.16
CA ALA A 17 13.28 -46.17 -44.36
C ALA A 17 12.19 -45.14 -44.00
N HIS A 18 12.00 -43.93 -44.51
CA HIS A 18 12.55 -43.15 -45.60
C HIS A 18 12.23 -41.67 -45.28
N ARG A 19 13.17 -40.74 -45.57
CA ARG A 19 12.85 -39.32 -45.87
C ARG A 19 12.45 -39.19 -47.33
N PRO A 20 11.66 -38.17 -47.71
CA PRO A 20 12.25 -37.18 -48.59
C PRO A 20 11.99 -35.71 -48.21
N ARG A 21 12.80 -34.90 -48.88
CA ARG A 21 13.01 -33.42 -48.84
C ARG A 21 11.96 -32.62 -49.58
N GLN A 22 12.10 -31.31 -49.37
CA GLN A 22 11.72 -30.10 -50.17
C GLN A 22 10.44 -29.44 -49.73
N GLY A 23 10.40 -28.17 -49.36
CA GLY A 23 10.89 -26.96 -49.90
C GLY A 23 9.75 -26.00 -50.25
N PRO A 24 9.89 -24.70 -50.36
CA PRO A 24 8.98 -23.74 -49.72
C PRO A 24 7.93 -23.15 -50.65
N HIS A 25 6.72 -22.83 -50.16
CA HIS A 25 5.79 -21.92 -50.89
C HIS A 25 5.03 -21.02 -49.93
N GLY A 26 5.22 -19.72 -50.17
CA GLY A 26 4.42 -18.66 -49.56
C GLY A 26 2.99 -18.66 -50.07
N LEU A 27 2.06 -18.33 -49.19
CA LEU A 27 0.70 -18.05 -49.58
C LEU A 27 0.32 -16.60 -49.19
N ARG A 28 0.29 -15.78 -50.29
CA ARG A 28 -0.38 -14.49 -50.28
C ARG A 28 -1.89 -14.73 -50.23
N TYR A 29 -2.58 -14.15 -49.26
CA TYR A 29 -4.04 -14.01 -49.35
C TYR A 29 -4.42 -12.72 -50.04
N LYS A 30 -5.06 -12.91 -51.19
CA LYS A 30 -5.70 -11.91 -52.04
C LYS A 30 -7.11 -11.66 -51.49
N TRP A 31 -7.45 -10.40 -51.24
CA TRP A 31 -8.81 -9.98 -50.94
C TRP A 31 -9.60 -9.87 -52.24
N THR A 32 -10.69 -10.62 -52.35
CA THR A 32 -11.72 -10.40 -53.35
C THR A 32 -13.02 -9.95 -52.67
N LEU A 33 -13.46 -8.74 -53.05
CA LEU A 33 -14.77 -8.20 -52.73
C LEU A 33 -15.82 -8.97 -53.55
N GLY A 34 -16.76 -9.62 -52.87
CA GLY A 34 -17.96 -10.20 -53.46
C GLY A 34 -19.18 -9.66 -52.73
N GLY A 35 -19.87 -8.72 -53.32
CA GLY A 35 -21.13 -8.21 -52.85
C GLY A 35 -22.26 -9.21 -53.09
N SER A 36 -23.12 -9.43 -52.12
CA SER A 36 -24.44 -10.04 -52.32
C SER A 36 -25.50 -9.24 -51.56
N ILE A 37 -26.42 -8.74 -52.34
CA ILE A 37 -27.64 -8.03 -51.99
C ILE A 37 -28.62 -9.04 -51.39
N CYS A 38 -29.04 -8.88 -50.15
CA CYS A 38 -30.18 -9.58 -49.58
C CYS A 38 -31.36 -8.64 -49.42
N ARG A 39 -32.48 -9.01 -50.08
CA ARG A 39 -33.82 -8.42 -49.87
C ARG A 39 -34.45 -8.89 -48.55
N PRO A 40 -35.35 -8.13 -47.94
CA PRO A 40 -35.82 -8.36 -46.59
C PRO A 40 -37.07 -9.25 -46.59
N SER A 41 -37.00 -10.41 -45.94
CA SER A 41 -38.17 -11.03 -45.32
C SER A 41 -37.72 -12.03 -44.26
N THR A 42 -38.39 -11.94 -43.09
CA THR A 42 -38.46 -12.86 -41.97
C THR A 42 -37.45 -12.71 -40.84
N LYS A 43 -38.06 -12.58 -39.70
CA LYS A 43 -37.51 -12.46 -38.30
C LYS A 43 -36.53 -13.59 -37.93
N GLN A 44 -35.23 -13.44 -38.19
CA GLN A 44 -34.24 -14.34 -37.59
C GLN A 44 -32.81 -13.82 -37.51
N CYS A 45 -32.56 -12.53 -37.73
CA CYS A 45 -31.20 -11.92 -37.68
C CYS A 45 -30.96 -10.97 -36.48
N ALA A 46 -31.73 -11.04 -35.43
CA ALA A 46 -31.57 -10.16 -34.27
C ALA A 46 -30.54 -10.65 -33.22
N GLY A 47 -30.10 -11.92 -33.26
CA GLY A 47 -29.18 -12.50 -32.31
C GLY A 47 -27.69 -12.27 -32.58
N GLU A 48 -27.28 -12.20 -33.82
CA GLU A 48 -25.84 -12.09 -34.17
C GLU A 48 -25.26 -10.67 -34.14
N ARG A 49 -26.09 -9.63 -34.29
CA ARG A 49 -25.62 -8.23 -34.16
C ARG A 49 -25.32 -7.78 -32.74
N SER A 50 -25.95 -8.39 -31.76
CA SER A 50 -25.71 -8.08 -30.35
C SER A 50 -24.34 -8.61 -29.87
N TRP A 51 -23.94 -9.80 -30.32
CA TRP A 51 -22.65 -10.41 -29.95
C TRP A 51 -21.44 -9.69 -30.57
N ARG A 52 -21.53 -9.28 -31.81
CA ARG A 52 -20.41 -8.55 -32.47
C ARG A 52 -20.21 -7.15 -31.93
N LEU A 53 -21.25 -6.46 -31.49
CA LEU A 53 -21.14 -5.14 -30.87
C LEU A 53 -20.62 -5.21 -29.43
N GLN A 54 -20.87 -6.30 -28.72
CA GLN A 54 -20.37 -6.51 -27.36
C GLN A 54 -18.88 -6.88 -27.36
N VAL A 55 -18.45 -7.76 -28.28
CA VAL A 55 -17.03 -8.10 -28.44
C VAL A 55 -16.21 -6.91 -28.94
N PHE A 56 -16.78 -6.04 -29.80
CA PHE A 56 -16.11 -4.82 -30.28
C PHE A 56 -16.05 -3.73 -29.21
N ARG A 57 -17.04 -3.64 -28.33
CA ARG A 57 -17.03 -2.73 -27.16
C ARG A 57 -16.05 -3.16 -26.09
N ASP A 58 -15.86 -4.45 -25.88
CA ASP A 58 -14.92 -4.97 -24.90
C ASP A 58 -13.46 -4.91 -25.41
N MET A 59 -13.23 -5.09 -26.74
CA MET A 59 -11.92 -4.87 -27.34
C MET A 59 -11.49 -3.38 -27.33
N LEU A 60 -12.43 -2.45 -27.49
CA LEU A 60 -12.14 -1.01 -27.42
C LEU A 60 -11.95 -0.50 -25.97
N ARG A 61 -12.49 -1.22 -24.98
CA ARG A 61 -12.26 -0.88 -23.56
C ARG A 61 -10.91 -1.36 -23.01
N GLN A 62 -10.32 -2.41 -23.57
CA GLN A 62 -9.01 -2.93 -23.11
C GLN A 62 -7.80 -2.26 -23.77
N ARG A 63 -7.95 -1.66 -24.96
CA ARG A 63 -6.83 -0.99 -25.64
C ARG A 63 -6.26 0.24 -24.93
N PRO A 64 -7.02 1.13 -24.28
CA PRO A 64 -6.41 2.26 -23.58
C PRO A 64 -5.69 1.82 -22.29
N GLN A 65 -6.09 0.72 -21.64
CA GLN A 65 -5.40 0.21 -20.45
C GLN A 65 -4.08 -0.49 -20.79
N LEU A 66 -4.00 -1.23 -21.88
CA LEU A 66 -2.76 -1.86 -22.37
C LEU A 66 -1.76 -0.84 -22.92
N LEU A 67 -2.23 0.23 -23.57
CA LEU A 67 -1.38 1.34 -24.01
C LEU A 67 -0.92 2.20 -22.82
N LEU A 68 -1.77 2.41 -21.79
CA LEU A 68 -1.39 3.08 -20.55
C LEU A 68 -0.42 2.22 -19.72
N LEU A 69 -0.61 0.90 -19.62
CA LEU A 69 0.34 0.02 -18.97
C LEU A 69 1.67 -0.07 -19.74
N GLY A 70 1.63 -0.15 -21.05
CA GLY A 70 2.82 -0.13 -21.91
C GLY A 70 3.58 1.21 -21.83
N SER A 71 2.87 2.33 -21.80
CA SER A 71 3.47 3.65 -21.60
C SER A 71 3.97 3.88 -20.18
N LEU A 72 3.28 3.36 -19.14
CA LEU A 72 3.73 3.40 -17.76
C LEU A 72 4.94 2.47 -17.49
N LEU A 73 5.02 1.32 -18.17
CA LEU A 73 6.20 0.44 -18.10
C LEU A 73 7.37 1.04 -18.88
N ALA A 74 7.14 1.66 -20.03
CA ALA A 74 8.16 2.39 -20.79
C ALA A 74 8.62 3.65 -20.04
N LEU A 75 7.72 4.40 -19.39
CA LEU A 75 8.10 5.52 -18.52
C LEU A 75 8.89 5.05 -17.27
N ARG A 76 8.56 3.90 -16.67
CA ARG A 76 9.36 3.36 -15.56
C ARG A 76 10.77 2.94 -15.97
N SER A 77 10.96 2.41 -17.19
CA SER A 77 12.30 2.04 -17.67
C SER A 77 13.13 3.27 -18.10
N VAL A 78 12.49 4.37 -18.49
CA VAL A 78 13.18 5.63 -18.84
C VAL A 78 13.50 6.47 -17.58
N LEU A 79 12.63 6.44 -16.55
CA LEU A 79 12.85 7.18 -15.30
C LEU A 79 13.94 6.59 -14.38
N SER A 80 14.46 5.38 -14.66
CA SER A 80 15.50 4.76 -13.83
C SER A 80 16.93 5.11 -14.20
N GLN A 81 17.14 5.88 -15.26
CA GLN A 81 18.50 6.22 -15.75
C GLN A 81 18.83 7.71 -15.75
N GLU A 82 17.89 8.61 -15.47
CA GLU A 82 18.17 10.04 -15.43
C GLU A 82 18.67 10.49 -14.05
N CYS A 83 19.75 11.28 -14.05
CA CYS A 83 20.23 11.96 -12.86
C CYS A 83 19.38 13.22 -12.62
N THR A 84 18.50 13.19 -11.62
CA THR A 84 17.67 14.31 -11.22
C THR A 84 18.50 15.32 -10.41
N LYS A 85 19.04 16.32 -11.07
CA LYS A 85 19.90 17.38 -10.48
C LYS A 85 19.08 18.36 -9.60
N TYR A 86 18.47 17.88 -8.54
CA TYR A 86 17.69 18.74 -7.67
C TYR A 86 18.57 19.36 -6.58
N ARG A 87 18.80 20.70 -6.65
CA ARG A 87 19.58 21.50 -5.68
C ARG A 87 20.98 20.95 -5.37
N VAL A 88 21.71 20.52 -6.38
CA VAL A 88 23.05 19.97 -6.22
C VAL A 88 24.08 21.07 -6.16
N SER A 89 24.77 21.22 -5.03
CA SER A 89 25.91 22.14 -4.86
C SER A 89 27.18 21.40 -4.46
N THR A 90 27.05 20.19 -3.94
CA THR A 90 28.18 19.38 -3.48
C THR A 90 28.17 17.98 -4.10
N CYS A 91 29.31 17.28 -4.03
CA CYS A 91 29.41 15.90 -4.42
C CYS A 91 28.38 15.01 -3.64
N ARG A 92 28.21 15.29 -2.35
CA ARG A 92 27.26 14.56 -1.52
C ARG A 92 25.82 14.73 -2.01
N ASP A 93 25.40 15.97 -2.27
CA ASP A 93 24.06 16.26 -2.80
C ASP A 93 23.82 15.53 -4.14
N CYS A 94 24.86 15.46 -4.98
CA CYS A 94 24.81 14.72 -6.23
C CYS A 94 24.59 13.22 -6.04
N VAL A 95 25.39 12.60 -5.16
CA VAL A 95 25.30 11.16 -4.87
C VAL A 95 23.95 10.80 -4.25
N GLU A 96 23.41 11.69 -3.42
CA GLU A 96 22.09 11.50 -2.76
C GLU A 96 20.90 11.80 -3.71
N SER A 97 21.11 12.59 -4.78
CA SER A 97 20.04 12.94 -5.74
C SER A 97 19.45 11.77 -6.52
N GLY A 98 20.20 10.68 -6.67
CA GLY A 98 19.70 9.48 -7.35
C GLY A 98 20.75 8.43 -7.65
N PRO A 99 20.35 7.18 -7.86
CA PRO A 99 21.27 6.05 -8.05
C PRO A 99 22.07 6.11 -9.36
N GLY A 100 21.63 6.92 -10.33
CA GLY A 100 22.32 7.13 -11.61
C GLY A 100 23.27 8.30 -11.62
N CYS A 101 23.29 9.18 -10.56
CA CYS A 101 24.13 10.37 -10.51
C CYS A 101 25.56 10.03 -10.13
N ALA A 102 26.52 10.64 -10.80
CA ALA A 102 27.94 10.61 -10.48
C ALA A 102 28.49 12.04 -10.44
N TRP A 103 29.60 12.25 -9.76
CA TRP A 103 30.24 13.56 -9.60
C TRP A 103 31.61 13.57 -10.24
N CYS A 104 31.94 14.64 -11.00
CA CYS A 104 33.27 14.86 -11.53
C CYS A 104 34.11 15.76 -10.59
N GLN A 105 35.19 15.20 -10.03
CA GLN A 105 36.13 15.95 -9.16
C GLN A 105 37.28 16.64 -9.92
N LYS A 106 37.35 16.53 -11.24
CA LYS A 106 38.39 17.12 -12.06
C LYS A 106 38.45 18.62 -11.82
N LEU A 107 39.65 19.17 -11.55
CA LEU A 107 39.88 20.60 -11.43
C LEU A 107 39.57 21.30 -12.76
N ASN A 108 38.99 22.50 -12.69
CA ASN A 108 38.60 23.29 -13.86
C ASN A 108 37.70 22.56 -14.85
N PHE A 109 36.85 21.59 -14.37
CA PHE A 109 35.89 20.88 -15.21
C PHE A 109 34.76 21.80 -15.69
N THR A 110 34.32 22.74 -14.86
CA THR A 110 33.26 23.71 -15.20
C THR A 110 33.88 24.96 -15.84
N GLY A 111 33.30 25.42 -16.96
CA GLY A 111 33.72 26.68 -17.62
C GLY A 111 33.47 27.93 -16.76
N GLN A 112 34.00 29.09 -17.20
CA GLN A 112 33.66 30.36 -16.55
C GLN A 112 32.15 30.63 -16.68
N GLY A 113 31.45 30.79 -15.54
CA GLY A 113 30.03 31.06 -15.50
C GLY A 113 29.14 29.82 -15.46
N GLU A 114 29.69 28.59 -15.51
CA GLU A 114 28.91 27.36 -15.31
C GLU A 114 28.77 27.03 -13.82
N PRO A 115 27.58 26.63 -13.37
CA PRO A 115 27.35 26.25 -11.98
C PRO A 115 28.00 24.89 -11.66
N ASP A 116 28.40 24.69 -10.39
CA ASP A 116 29.01 23.43 -9.94
C ASP A 116 28.09 22.24 -10.08
N SER A 117 26.78 22.47 -10.20
CA SER A 117 25.79 21.42 -10.54
C SER A 117 26.03 20.68 -11.87
N THR A 118 26.80 21.27 -12.79
CA THR A 118 27.22 20.62 -14.06
C THR A 118 28.20 19.46 -13.83
N ARG A 119 28.88 19.42 -12.66
CA ARG A 119 29.72 18.31 -12.22
C ARG A 119 28.91 17.05 -11.84
N CYS A 120 27.62 17.20 -11.64
CA CYS A 120 26.70 16.12 -11.35
C CYS A 120 25.95 15.69 -12.61
N ASP A 121 26.15 14.44 -13.03
CA ASP A 121 25.44 13.86 -14.18
C ASP A 121 25.57 12.34 -14.16
N THR A 122 24.98 11.65 -15.14
CA THR A 122 25.26 10.23 -15.32
C THR A 122 26.73 10.02 -15.68
N ARG A 123 27.28 8.84 -15.35
CA ARG A 123 28.68 8.50 -15.63
C ARG A 123 29.03 8.68 -17.13
N GLU A 124 28.12 8.29 -18.01
CA GLU A 124 28.27 8.36 -19.46
C GLU A 124 28.34 9.84 -19.95
N GLN A 125 27.49 10.68 -19.39
CA GLN A 125 27.45 12.10 -19.70
C GLN A 125 28.72 12.83 -19.19
N LEU A 126 29.21 12.49 -18.00
CA LEU A 126 30.45 13.04 -17.47
C LEU A 126 31.67 12.65 -18.31
N LEU A 127 31.74 11.41 -18.76
CA LEU A 127 32.77 10.95 -19.70
C LEU A 127 32.75 11.72 -21.01
N SER A 128 31.52 11.91 -21.59
CA SER A 128 31.35 12.67 -22.83
C SER A 128 31.76 14.14 -22.72
N LYS A 129 31.64 14.73 -21.51
CA LYS A 129 32.05 16.08 -21.17
C LYS A 129 33.56 16.19 -20.81
N GLY A 130 34.31 15.09 -20.95
CA GLY A 130 35.79 15.10 -20.75
C GLY A 130 36.23 14.93 -19.29
N CYS A 131 35.37 14.36 -18.43
CA CYS A 131 35.78 13.89 -17.12
C CYS A 131 36.48 12.54 -17.24
N ALA A 132 37.70 12.40 -16.77
CA ALA A 132 38.41 11.14 -16.79
C ALA A 132 37.76 10.11 -15.85
N THR A 133 37.87 8.82 -16.20
CA THR A 133 37.26 7.74 -15.41
C THR A 133 37.66 7.77 -13.93
N ASP A 134 38.91 8.15 -13.68
CA ASP A 134 39.52 8.24 -12.35
C ASP A 134 39.07 9.43 -11.55
N ASP A 135 38.50 10.46 -12.21
CA ASP A 135 37.98 11.67 -11.59
C ASP A 135 36.46 11.59 -11.35
N ILE A 136 35.81 10.47 -11.74
CA ILE A 136 34.39 10.28 -11.52
C ILE A 136 34.16 9.56 -10.20
N ILE A 137 33.46 10.22 -9.29
CA ILE A 137 32.98 9.66 -8.02
C ILE A 137 31.59 9.07 -8.24
N ASP A 138 31.50 7.76 -8.27
CA ASP A 138 30.26 6.98 -8.46
C ASP A 138 30.22 5.83 -7.45
N PRO A 139 29.91 6.11 -6.17
CA PRO A 139 29.85 5.06 -5.15
C PRO A 139 28.65 4.14 -5.44
N ARG A 140 28.91 2.84 -5.63
CA ARG A 140 27.87 1.85 -5.96
C ARG A 140 27.59 0.92 -4.79
N SER A 141 26.33 0.51 -4.66
CA SER A 141 25.95 -0.51 -3.70
C SER A 141 26.64 -1.83 -4.03
N HIS A 142 27.17 -2.48 -3.00
CA HIS A 142 27.78 -3.80 -3.14
C HIS A 142 27.66 -4.59 -1.83
N ALA A 143 27.77 -5.90 -1.94
CA ALA A 143 27.76 -6.83 -0.83
C ALA A 143 29.15 -7.44 -0.67
N MET A 144 29.60 -7.58 0.57
CA MET A 144 30.78 -8.33 0.95
C MET A 144 30.33 -9.50 1.84
N THR A 145 30.54 -10.70 1.37
CA THR A 145 30.27 -11.93 2.11
C THR A 145 31.54 -12.39 2.80
N GLN A 146 31.42 -12.74 4.07
CA GLN A 146 32.50 -13.40 4.79
C GLN A 146 32.33 -14.90 4.61
N GLU A 147 33.23 -15.56 3.91
CA GLU A 147 33.20 -17.03 3.79
C GLU A 147 33.42 -17.62 5.16
N ASP A 148 32.46 -18.36 5.66
CA ASP A 148 32.63 -19.14 6.88
C ASP A 148 33.48 -20.35 6.59
N GLN A 149 34.48 -20.60 7.44
CA GLN A 149 35.22 -21.88 7.38
C GLN A 149 34.24 -23.03 7.58
N VAL A 150 34.20 -23.92 6.61
CA VAL A 150 33.35 -25.12 6.59
C VAL A 150 33.74 -26.05 7.74
N GLY A 151 33.01 -25.98 8.83
CA GLY A 151 33.18 -26.84 10.00
C GLY A 151 32.00 -26.74 10.94
N GLY A 152 31.00 -27.63 10.74
CA GLY A 152 29.79 -27.76 11.55
C GLY A 152 28.54 -27.96 10.70
N GLN A 153 27.49 -28.53 11.28
CA GLN A 153 26.18 -28.78 10.63
C GLN A 153 25.37 -27.48 10.40
N LYS A 154 25.99 -26.51 9.72
CA LYS A 154 25.30 -25.23 9.44
C LYS A 154 24.44 -25.34 8.19
N GLN A 155 23.19 -24.96 8.28
CA GLN A 155 22.20 -25.06 7.20
C GLN A 155 22.09 -23.80 6.35
N LEU A 156 22.50 -22.62 6.86
CA LEU A 156 22.55 -21.34 6.14
C LEU A 156 23.97 -20.85 5.92
N SER A 157 24.28 -20.39 4.72
CA SER A 157 25.57 -19.81 4.34
C SER A 157 25.36 -18.65 3.34
N PRO A 158 26.11 -17.52 3.46
CA PRO A 158 27.03 -17.14 4.51
C PRO A 158 26.29 -16.73 5.79
N GLN A 159 26.95 -16.73 6.95
CA GLN A 159 26.35 -16.31 8.21
C GLN A 159 26.53 -14.82 8.48
N LYS A 160 27.47 -14.15 7.83
CA LYS A 160 27.72 -12.71 7.95
C LYS A 160 27.86 -12.07 6.59
N VAL A 161 27.13 -10.99 6.38
CA VAL A 161 27.18 -10.17 5.15
C VAL A 161 27.30 -8.71 5.54
N THR A 162 28.21 -8.00 4.88
CA THR A 162 28.29 -6.54 5.02
C THR A 162 27.84 -5.91 3.71
N LEU A 163 26.84 -5.04 3.78
CA LEU A 163 26.29 -4.30 2.65
C LEU A 163 26.73 -2.83 2.74
N TYR A 164 27.18 -2.31 1.62
CA TYR A 164 27.38 -0.89 1.40
C TYR A 164 26.23 -0.41 0.49
N LEU A 165 25.34 0.44 1.02
CA LEU A 165 24.13 0.84 0.30
C LEU A 165 24.16 2.31 -0.09
N ARG A 166 23.97 2.56 -1.38
CA ARG A 166 23.65 3.85 -1.94
C ARG A 166 22.12 3.99 -2.04
N PRO A 167 21.51 5.14 -1.68
CA PRO A 167 20.06 5.35 -1.82
C PRO A 167 19.55 5.02 -3.22
N GLY A 168 18.44 4.28 -3.28
CA GLY A 168 17.81 3.88 -4.53
C GLY A 168 18.49 2.77 -5.32
N GLN A 169 19.66 2.27 -4.90
CA GLN A 169 20.38 1.19 -5.58
C GLN A 169 20.46 -0.07 -4.70
N ALA A 170 19.99 -1.20 -5.23
CA ALA A 170 20.04 -2.47 -4.54
C ALA A 170 21.47 -3.02 -4.45
N ALA A 171 21.85 -3.56 -3.28
CA ALA A 171 22.91 -4.54 -3.15
C ALA A 171 22.30 -5.95 -3.18
N VAL A 172 22.99 -6.88 -3.84
CA VAL A 172 22.51 -8.23 -4.07
C VAL A 172 23.53 -9.24 -3.55
N PHE A 173 23.06 -10.26 -2.84
CA PHE A 173 23.88 -11.36 -2.38
C PHE A 173 23.07 -12.66 -2.33
N ASN A 174 23.75 -13.80 -2.37
CA ASN A 174 23.12 -15.10 -2.32
C ASN A 174 23.19 -15.69 -0.91
N VAL A 175 22.10 -16.32 -0.47
CA VAL A 175 22.02 -17.12 0.74
C VAL A 175 21.67 -18.54 0.31
N THR A 176 22.52 -19.49 0.64
CA THR A 176 22.31 -20.93 0.37
C THR A 176 21.76 -21.59 1.61
N PHE A 177 20.71 -22.36 1.47
CA PHE A 177 20.16 -23.21 2.52
C PHE A 177 20.33 -24.68 2.12
N GLN A 178 20.80 -25.51 3.05
CA GLN A 178 20.92 -26.95 2.88
C GLN A 178 20.36 -27.66 4.11
N ARG A 179 19.28 -28.42 3.93
CA ARG A 179 18.62 -29.15 5.01
C ARG A 179 19.52 -30.28 5.54
N ALA A 180 19.88 -30.23 6.82
CA ALA A 180 20.65 -31.29 7.47
C ALA A 180 19.73 -32.47 7.84
N LYS A 181 20.32 -33.69 7.90
CA LYS A 181 19.69 -34.90 8.43
C LYS A 181 19.78 -34.92 9.96
N GLY A 182 18.76 -35.44 10.64
CA GLY A 182 18.82 -35.69 12.09
C GLY A 182 18.82 -34.43 12.98
N TYR A 183 18.42 -33.26 12.44
CA TYR A 183 18.42 -32.00 13.19
C TYR A 183 17.59 -32.09 14.48
N PRO A 184 18.07 -31.53 15.64
CA PRO A 184 17.37 -31.64 16.93
C PRO A 184 15.97 -31.01 16.89
N ILE A 185 15.03 -31.64 17.60
CA ILE A 185 13.61 -31.25 17.63
C ILE A 185 13.09 -31.18 19.05
N ASP A 186 12.42 -30.09 19.40
CA ASP A 186 11.56 -29.96 20.54
C ASP A 186 10.09 -30.04 20.10
N LEU A 187 9.32 -30.97 20.67
CA LEU A 187 7.91 -31.17 20.36
C LEU A 187 7.08 -30.90 21.63
N TYR A 188 6.25 -29.86 21.61
CA TYR A 188 5.29 -29.59 22.68
C TYR A 188 3.91 -30.05 22.23
N TYR A 189 3.29 -30.96 22.99
CA TYR A 189 1.97 -31.48 22.73
C TYR A 189 0.95 -30.69 23.56
N LEU A 190 0.12 -29.92 22.92
CA LEU A 190 -0.93 -29.08 23.50
C LEU A 190 -2.29 -29.70 23.19
N MET A 191 -2.96 -30.24 24.21
CA MET A 191 -4.16 -31.03 24.08
C MET A 191 -5.37 -30.32 24.66
N ASP A 192 -6.44 -30.31 23.89
CA ASP A 192 -7.78 -30.00 24.35
C ASP A 192 -8.28 -31.08 25.34
N LEU A 193 -8.80 -30.64 26.49
CA LEU A 193 -9.39 -31.51 27.48
C LEU A 193 -10.88 -31.21 27.71
N SER A 194 -11.56 -30.57 26.73
CA SER A 194 -13.03 -30.52 26.67
C SER A 194 -13.62 -31.94 26.67
N TYR A 195 -14.89 -32.08 27.04
CA TYR A 195 -15.49 -33.42 27.26
C TYR A 195 -15.55 -34.28 25.99
N SER A 196 -15.63 -33.68 24.83
CA SER A 196 -15.61 -34.38 23.53
C SER A 196 -14.31 -35.16 23.29
N MET A 197 -13.18 -34.72 23.88
CA MET A 197 -11.85 -35.33 23.75
C MET A 197 -11.57 -36.47 24.75
N LEU A 198 -12.61 -37.06 25.35
CA LEU A 198 -12.41 -38.09 26.39
C LEU A 198 -11.73 -39.35 25.82
N ASP A 199 -12.15 -39.85 24.67
CA ASP A 199 -11.60 -41.06 24.04
C ASP A 199 -10.18 -40.80 23.52
N ASP A 200 -9.94 -39.58 23.04
CA ASP A 200 -8.65 -39.07 22.61
C ASP A 200 -7.64 -39.10 23.78
N LEU A 201 -8.01 -38.55 24.93
CA LEU A 201 -7.18 -38.54 26.12
C LEU A 201 -6.80 -39.99 26.57
N ILE A 202 -7.75 -40.93 26.53
CA ILE A 202 -7.48 -42.33 26.87
C ILE A 202 -6.42 -42.93 25.96
N ASN A 203 -6.44 -42.62 24.68
CA ASN A 203 -5.47 -43.16 23.70
C ASN A 203 -4.13 -42.43 23.77
N VAL A 204 -4.12 -41.08 23.93
CA VAL A 204 -2.87 -40.34 24.12
C VAL A 204 -2.11 -40.76 25.35
N LYS A 205 -2.80 -41.12 26.47
CA LYS A 205 -2.18 -41.75 27.64
C LYS A 205 -1.44 -43.05 27.31
N LYS A 206 -2.00 -43.89 26.39
CA LYS A 206 -1.35 -45.13 25.94
C LYS A 206 -0.15 -44.87 25.01
N LEU A 207 -0.26 -43.89 24.11
CA LEU A 207 0.71 -43.58 23.06
C LEU A 207 1.91 -42.74 23.51
N GLY A 208 1.94 -42.23 24.75
CA GLY A 208 2.95 -41.32 25.21
C GLY A 208 4.42 -41.81 25.08
N GLY A 209 4.66 -43.12 25.14
CA GLY A 209 5.96 -43.73 24.90
C GLY A 209 6.31 -43.82 23.40
N ASP A 210 5.32 -43.94 22.55
CA ASP A 210 5.48 -44.10 21.11
C ASP A 210 5.74 -42.76 20.42
N LEU A 211 5.20 -41.67 20.95
CA LEU A 211 5.46 -40.31 20.47
C LEU A 211 6.95 -39.93 20.52
N LEU A 212 7.60 -40.13 21.67
CA LEU A 212 9.05 -39.81 21.78
C LEU A 212 9.90 -40.77 20.96
N ARG A 213 9.51 -42.04 20.89
CA ARG A 213 10.20 -43.03 20.03
C ARG A 213 10.10 -42.61 18.57
N ALA A 214 8.92 -42.28 18.13
CA ALA A 214 8.66 -41.81 16.75
C ALA A 214 9.43 -40.53 16.43
N LEU A 215 9.57 -39.61 17.40
CA LEU A 215 10.37 -38.40 17.27
C LEU A 215 11.86 -38.75 17.08
N ASN A 216 12.40 -39.67 17.89
CA ASN A 216 13.81 -40.09 17.80
C ASN A 216 14.15 -40.94 16.53
N GLU A 217 13.13 -41.37 15.77
CA GLU A 217 13.37 -41.96 14.45
C GLU A 217 13.70 -40.90 13.38
N ILE A 218 13.28 -39.65 13.58
CA ILE A 218 13.46 -38.56 12.64
C ILE A 218 14.50 -37.52 13.06
N THR A 219 14.94 -37.53 14.34
CA THR A 219 15.96 -36.66 14.89
C THR A 219 16.97 -37.42 15.77
N GLU A 220 18.18 -36.86 15.89
CA GLU A 220 19.22 -37.40 16.79
C GLU A 220 18.99 -36.97 18.26
N SER A 221 18.19 -35.92 18.51
CA SER A 221 17.93 -35.36 19.84
C SER A 221 16.52 -34.79 19.94
N GLY A 222 15.55 -35.63 20.26
CA GLY A 222 14.16 -35.27 20.49
C GLY A 222 13.87 -34.96 21.96
N ARG A 223 13.09 -33.90 22.25
CA ARG A 223 12.45 -33.64 23.53
C ARG A 223 10.97 -33.49 23.35
N ILE A 224 10.19 -33.93 24.35
CA ILE A 224 8.74 -33.82 24.35
C ILE A 224 8.24 -33.13 25.62
N GLY A 225 7.28 -32.20 25.48
CA GLY A 225 6.56 -31.57 26.57
C GLY A 225 5.07 -31.73 26.41
N PHE A 226 4.30 -31.38 27.43
CA PHE A 226 2.85 -31.50 27.40
C PHE A 226 2.17 -30.31 28.12
N GLY A 227 1.09 -29.84 27.55
CA GLY A 227 0.16 -28.90 28.12
C GLY A 227 -1.27 -29.21 27.71
N SER A 228 -2.21 -28.66 28.44
CA SER A 228 -3.64 -28.86 28.17
C SER A 228 -4.40 -27.55 28.31
N PHE A 229 -5.54 -27.49 27.64
CA PHE A 229 -6.43 -26.33 27.70
C PHE A 229 -7.90 -26.78 27.67
N VAL A 230 -8.77 -25.86 28.06
CA VAL A 230 -10.20 -25.91 27.85
C VAL A 230 -10.63 -24.52 27.40
N ASP A 231 -11.12 -23.67 28.33
CA ASP A 231 -11.55 -22.32 27.99
C ASP A 231 -11.52 -21.37 29.20
N LYS A 232 -11.74 -20.07 28.96
CA LYS A 232 -11.84 -19.03 30.01
C LYS A 232 -12.96 -19.36 30.96
N THR A 233 -12.66 -19.25 32.29
CA THR A 233 -13.53 -19.72 33.35
C THR A 233 -14.65 -18.75 33.76
N VAL A 234 -15.28 -18.11 32.75
CA VAL A 234 -16.38 -17.15 32.87
C VAL A 234 -17.53 -17.50 31.94
N LEU A 235 -18.74 -17.01 32.25
CA LEU A 235 -19.84 -17.07 31.30
C LEU A 235 -19.54 -16.19 30.04
N PRO A 236 -19.96 -16.59 28.85
CA PRO A 236 -20.76 -17.77 28.50
C PRO A 236 -19.95 -19.06 28.25
N PHE A 237 -18.62 -19.03 28.28
CA PHE A 237 -17.71 -20.12 27.92
C PHE A 237 -17.80 -21.30 28.87
N VAL A 238 -17.86 -21.03 30.19
CA VAL A 238 -17.90 -22.04 31.23
C VAL A 238 -19.10 -21.81 32.15
N ASN A 239 -19.70 -22.90 32.63
CA ASN A 239 -20.77 -22.82 33.61
C ASN A 239 -20.19 -22.48 34.99
N THR A 240 -20.51 -21.29 35.51
CA THR A 240 -19.98 -20.76 36.76
C THR A 240 -20.72 -21.23 38.03
N HIS A 241 -21.72 -22.11 37.88
CA HIS A 241 -22.36 -22.71 39.05
C HIS A 241 -21.37 -23.56 39.83
N PRO A 242 -21.29 -23.46 41.17
CA PRO A 242 -20.25 -24.12 42.00
C PRO A 242 -20.11 -25.64 41.80
N GLU A 243 -21.18 -26.33 41.53
CA GLU A 243 -21.16 -27.79 41.23
C GLU A 243 -20.50 -28.02 39.86
N LYS A 244 -20.84 -27.20 38.86
CA LYS A 244 -20.30 -27.32 37.50
C LYS A 244 -18.85 -26.85 37.41
N LEU A 245 -18.43 -25.86 38.20
CA LEU A 245 -17.02 -25.51 38.31
C LEU A 245 -16.19 -26.62 38.96
N ARG A 246 -16.78 -27.51 39.78
CA ARG A 246 -16.06 -28.68 40.34
C ARG A 246 -16.04 -29.86 39.37
N ASN A 247 -17.17 -30.10 38.68
CA ASN A 247 -17.33 -31.18 37.75
C ASN A 247 -18.20 -30.69 36.57
N PRO A 248 -17.58 -30.19 35.49
CA PRO A 248 -18.28 -29.67 34.31
C PRO A 248 -18.89 -30.79 33.44
N CYS A 249 -18.38 -32.01 33.56
CA CYS A 249 -18.76 -33.14 32.68
C CYS A 249 -20.25 -33.43 32.71
N PRO A 250 -20.88 -33.80 31.56
CA PRO A 250 -22.32 -34.01 31.45
C PRO A 250 -22.85 -35.13 32.36
N ASN A 251 -22.13 -36.25 32.44
CA ASN A 251 -22.57 -37.49 33.11
C ASN A 251 -22.11 -37.62 34.53
N LYS A 252 -21.62 -36.53 35.18
CA LYS A 252 -21.00 -36.56 36.52
C LYS A 252 -19.86 -37.56 36.64
N GLU A 253 -19.05 -37.67 35.61
CA GLU A 253 -17.86 -38.53 35.57
C GLU A 253 -17.02 -38.34 36.85
N LYS A 254 -16.56 -39.43 37.48
CA LYS A 254 -15.76 -39.39 38.71
C LYS A 254 -14.37 -38.80 38.42
N GLU A 255 -13.86 -39.01 37.21
CA GLU A 255 -12.54 -38.54 36.75
C GLU A 255 -12.66 -37.26 35.89
N CYS A 256 -13.43 -36.29 36.36
CA CYS A 256 -13.61 -35.00 35.75
C CYS A 256 -12.96 -33.90 36.60
N GLN A 257 -12.17 -33.03 36.00
CA GLN A 257 -11.54 -31.90 36.67
C GLN A 257 -12.25 -30.56 36.38
N ALA A 258 -12.02 -29.58 37.29
CA ALA A 258 -12.49 -28.20 37.09
C ALA A 258 -11.99 -27.61 35.78
N PRO A 259 -12.78 -26.73 35.11
CA PRO A 259 -12.36 -26.08 33.88
C PRO A 259 -11.21 -25.10 34.16
N PHE A 260 -10.37 -24.90 33.15
CA PHE A 260 -9.22 -23.98 33.16
C PHE A 260 -8.88 -23.52 31.73
N ALA A 261 -8.25 -22.36 31.62
CA ALA A 261 -7.90 -21.86 30.30
C ALA A 261 -6.69 -22.60 29.70
N PHE A 262 -5.54 -22.55 30.39
CA PHE A 262 -4.34 -23.29 29.97
C PHE A 262 -3.55 -23.74 31.18
N ARG A 263 -3.03 -24.99 31.11
CA ARG A 263 -2.15 -25.60 32.09
C ARG A 263 -0.89 -26.14 31.39
N HIS A 264 0.26 -25.67 31.84
CA HIS A 264 1.53 -26.29 31.50
C HIS A 264 1.74 -27.52 32.41
N VAL A 265 1.82 -28.73 31.85
CA VAL A 265 1.86 -29.97 32.61
C VAL A 265 3.28 -30.52 32.76
N LEU A 266 4.04 -30.49 31.67
CA LEU A 266 5.37 -31.07 31.59
C LEU A 266 6.32 -30.23 30.71
N LYS A 267 7.40 -29.79 31.34
CA LYS A 267 8.50 -29.11 30.65
C LYS A 267 9.16 -30.08 29.65
N LEU A 268 9.67 -29.54 28.54
CA LEU A 268 10.35 -30.33 27.51
C LEU A 268 11.44 -31.24 28.04
N THR A 269 11.31 -32.55 27.88
CA THR A 269 12.17 -33.59 28.45
C THR A 269 12.43 -34.69 27.40
N ASP A 270 13.57 -35.38 27.52
CA ASP A 270 13.91 -36.58 26.80
C ASP A 270 13.47 -37.88 27.55
N ASN A 271 12.84 -37.74 28.72
CA ASN A 271 12.38 -38.84 29.53
C ASN A 271 10.95 -39.27 29.18
N SER A 272 10.83 -40.34 28.41
CA SER A 272 9.53 -40.91 27.99
C SER A 272 8.68 -41.43 29.16
N SER A 273 9.32 -41.90 30.23
CA SER A 273 8.63 -42.39 31.43
C SER A 273 7.97 -41.25 32.17
N GLN A 274 8.66 -40.09 32.30
CA GLN A 274 8.12 -38.89 32.88
C GLN A 274 6.91 -38.37 32.08
N PHE A 275 7.05 -38.30 30.74
CA PHE A 275 5.95 -37.92 29.87
C PHE A 275 4.72 -38.81 30.09
N ARG A 276 4.88 -40.14 30.07
CA ARG A 276 3.77 -41.09 30.31
C ARG A 276 3.13 -40.90 31.68
N THR A 277 3.92 -40.63 32.70
CA THR A 277 3.42 -40.44 34.05
C THR A 277 2.59 -39.16 34.17
N GLU A 278 3.07 -38.04 33.64
CA GLU A 278 2.39 -36.74 33.78
C GLU A 278 1.15 -36.68 32.90
N VAL A 279 1.17 -37.20 31.68
CA VAL A 279 0.00 -37.31 30.79
C VAL A 279 -1.03 -38.29 31.43
N GLY A 280 -0.55 -39.38 32.02
CA GLY A 280 -1.40 -40.36 32.71
C GLY A 280 -2.25 -39.77 33.85
N LYS A 281 -1.80 -38.69 34.50
CA LYS A 281 -2.51 -37.99 35.59
C LYS A 281 -3.61 -37.05 35.07
N GLN A 282 -3.62 -36.69 33.79
CA GLN A 282 -4.60 -35.75 33.26
C GLN A 282 -6.01 -36.32 33.30
N LEU A 283 -6.97 -35.46 33.62
CA LEU A 283 -8.40 -35.79 33.64
C LEU A 283 -9.13 -34.95 32.58
N ILE A 284 -10.25 -35.46 32.10
CA ILE A 284 -11.11 -34.70 31.21
C ILE A 284 -11.78 -33.55 31.99
N SER A 285 -12.21 -32.52 31.28
CA SER A 285 -12.93 -31.36 31.81
C SER A 285 -14.10 -31.04 30.87
N GLY A 286 -14.55 -29.81 30.81
CA GLY A 286 -15.60 -29.36 29.88
C GLY A 286 -15.91 -27.88 30.04
N ASN A 287 -16.54 -27.34 28.99
CA ASN A 287 -17.03 -25.97 28.86
C ASN A 287 -18.52 -25.98 28.44
N LEU A 288 -19.05 -24.86 27.94
CA LEU A 288 -20.46 -24.74 27.54
C LEU A 288 -20.66 -24.65 26.03
N ASP A 289 -19.76 -24.06 25.32
CA ASP A 289 -19.85 -23.78 23.90
C ASP A 289 -18.86 -24.66 23.09
N ALA A 290 -19.00 -24.66 21.80
CA ALA A 290 -18.21 -25.52 20.93
C ALA A 290 -16.82 -24.99 20.59
N PRO A 291 -16.59 -23.68 20.39
CA PRO A 291 -15.24 -23.15 20.26
C PRO A 291 -14.50 -23.26 21.58
N GLU A 292 -13.18 -23.48 21.50
CA GLU A 292 -12.32 -23.73 22.66
C GLU A 292 -11.25 -22.62 22.83
N GLY A 293 -10.68 -22.49 24.04
CA GLY A 293 -9.65 -21.49 24.36
C GLY A 293 -8.25 -21.80 23.81
N GLY A 294 -8.18 -22.55 22.72
CA GLY A 294 -6.92 -23.09 22.19
C GLY A 294 -5.90 -22.04 21.73
N LEU A 295 -6.34 -20.91 21.10
CA LEU A 295 -5.42 -19.85 20.67
C LEU A 295 -4.77 -19.12 21.85
N ASP A 296 -5.48 -18.97 22.97
CA ASP A 296 -4.96 -18.45 24.25
C ASP A 296 -3.83 -19.34 24.77
N ALA A 297 -4.05 -20.65 24.79
CA ALA A 297 -3.06 -21.64 25.19
C ALA A 297 -1.83 -21.62 24.31
N MET A 298 -2.01 -21.57 22.98
CA MET A 298 -0.90 -21.45 22.01
C MET A 298 -0.08 -20.18 22.22
N MET A 299 -0.73 -19.06 22.57
CA MET A 299 -0.05 -17.80 22.86
C MET A 299 0.84 -17.95 24.09
N GLN A 300 0.36 -18.54 25.17
CA GLN A 300 1.15 -18.77 26.39
C GLN A 300 2.32 -19.74 26.15
N VAL A 301 2.12 -20.81 25.36
CA VAL A 301 3.22 -21.74 24.97
C VAL A 301 4.31 -21.02 24.19
N ALA A 302 3.94 -20.04 23.37
CA ALA A 302 4.91 -19.27 22.59
C ALA A 302 5.55 -18.11 23.40
N ALA A 303 4.80 -17.53 24.35
CA ALA A 303 5.24 -16.38 25.14
C ALA A 303 6.08 -16.76 26.38
N CYS A 304 6.04 -18.04 26.85
CA CYS A 304 6.72 -18.52 28.05
C CYS A 304 7.87 -19.49 27.74
N PRO A 305 8.94 -19.09 27.03
CA PRO A 305 9.98 -20.03 26.59
C PRO A 305 10.75 -20.69 27.74
N GLU A 306 10.95 -20.00 28.86
CA GLU A 306 11.68 -20.50 30.04
C GLU A 306 10.87 -21.59 30.76
N GLU A 307 9.56 -21.36 30.90
CA GLU A 307 8.65 -22.31 31.59
C GLU A 307 8.48 -23.58 30.75
N ILE A 308 8.20 -23.42 29.47
CA ILE A 308 8.05 -24.56 28.52
C ILE A 308 9.38 -25.30 28.32
N GLY A 309 10.52 -24.59 28.40
CA GLY A 309 11.86 -25.14 28.25
C GLY A 309 12.33 -25.32 26.81
N TRP A 310 11.89 -24.46 25.91
CA TRP A 310 12.31 -24.45 24.52
C TRP A 310 13.84 -24.29 24.36
N ARG A 311 14.48 -25.24 23.67
CA ARG A 311 15.86 -25.08 23.21
C ARG A 311 15.93 -24.23 21.93
N ASN A 312 17.12 -23.81 21.57
CA ASN A 312 17.37 -23.18 20.27
C ASN A 312 17.57 -24.25 19.18
N VAL A 313 16.48 -24.96 18.86
CA VAL A 313 16.39 -26.06 17.88
C VAL A 313 15.09 -25.94 17.10
N THR A 314 14.77 -26.89 16.20
CA THR A 314 13.44 -26.95 15.59
C THR A 314 12.36 -27.11 16.66
N ARG A 315 11.40 -26.21 16.72
CA ARG A 315 10.30 -26.19 17.69
C ARG A 315 8.99 -26.54 17.00
N LEU A 316 8.37 -27.63 17.42
CA LEU A 316 7.08 -28.10 16.93
C LEU A 316 6.03 -27.98 18.03
N LEU A 317 4.91 -27.35 17.74
CA LEU A 317 3.74 -27.28 18.63
C LEU A 317 2.61 -28.10 18.00
N VAL A 318 2.36 -29.30 18.54
CA VAL A 318 1.20 -30.10 18.15
C VAL A 318 -0.01 -29.60 18.92
N PHE A 319 -1.00 -29.11 18.22
CA PHE A 319 -2.26 -28.61 18.75
C PHE A 319 -3.37 -29.61 18.41
N ALA A 320 -3.88 -30.34 19.40
CA ALA A 320 -4.87 -31.39 19.22
C ALA A 320 -6.23 -30.96 19.78
N THR A 321 -7.25 -30.90 18.94
CA THR A 321 -8.64 -30.56 19.27
C THR A 321 -9.60 -31.16 18.26
N ASP A 322 -10.85 -31.35 18.65
CA ASP A 322 -11.93 -31.81 17.78
C ASP A 322 -12.90 -30.68 17.36
N ASP A 323 -12.72 -29.44 17.89
CA ASP A 323 -13.60 -28.32 17.57
C ASP A 323 -12.88 -27.03 17.13
N GLY A 324 -13.66 -25.93 17.03
CA GLY A 324 -13.18 -24.61 16.67
C GLY A 324 -12.39 -23.91 17.76
N PHE A 325 -12.10 -22.64 17.57
CA PHE A 325 -11.30 -21.83 18.49
C PHE A 325 -11.92 -20.45 18.66
N HIS A 326 -11.81 -19.90 19.88
CA HIS A 326 -12.05 -18.50 20.17
C HIS A 326 -10.88 -17.61 19.70
N PHE A 327 -11.20 -16.39 19.31
CA PHE A 327 -10.23 -15.36 18.89
C PHE A 327 -10.61 -13.96 19.39
N ALA A 328 -9.77 -12.98 19.17
CA ALA A 328 -9.94 -11.61 19.66
C ALA A 328 -11.32 -11.02 19.35
N GLY A 329 -11.97 -10.54 20.39
CA GLY A 329 -13.34 -10.03 20.36
C GLY A 329 -14.34 -10.93 21.04
N ASP A 330 -14.11 -12.26 21.10
CA ASP A 330 -15.01 -13.21 21.75
C ASP A 330 -15.05 -13.05 23.26
N GLY A 331 -13.91 -12.69 23.89
CA GLY A 331 -13.82 -12.40 25.32
C GLY A 331 -14.78 -11.32 25.80
N LYS A 332 -15.24 -10.44 24.93
CA LYS A 332 -16.25 -9.42 25.24
C LYS A 332 -17.59 -10.00 25.66
N LEU A 333 -17.92 -11.21 25.23
CA LEU A 333 -19.09 -11.96 25.67
C LEU A 333 -19.00 -12.27 27.17
N GLY A 334 -17.80 -12.49 27.70
CA GLY A 334 -17.50 -12.65 29.13
C GLY A 334 -17.13 -11.35 29.84
N ALA A 335 -17.40 -10.18 29.24
CA ALA A 335 -17.03 -8.85 29.72
C ALA A 335 -15.51 -8.62 29.85
N ILE A 336 -14.69 -9.37 29.14
CA ILE A 336 -13.24 -9.20 29.05
C ILE A 336 -12.91 -8.21 27.93
N LEU A 337 -12.44 -7.03 28.28
CA LEU A 337 -12.24 -5.92 27.35
C LEU A 337 -10.77 -5.63 27.04
N THR A 338 -9.85 -6.08 27.91
CA THR A 338 -8.42 -5.85 27.74
C THR A 338 -7.88 -6.75 26.62
N PRO A 339 -7.29 -6.19 25.56
CA PRO A 339 -6.72 -7.01 24.49
C PRO A 339 -5.61 -7.92 25.00
N ASN A 340 -5.40 -9.07 24.37
CA ASN A 340 -4.26 -9.94 24.65
C ASN A 340 -2.95 -9.19 24.39
N ASP A 341 -2.02 -9.22 25.32
CA ASP A 341 -0.76 -8.47 25.29
C ASP A 341 0.42 -9.26 24.72
N GLY A 342 0.24 -10.58 24.46
CA GLY A 342 1.27 -11.47 23.92
C GLY A 342 2.43 -11.77 24.87
N HIS A 343 2.25 -11.54 26.19
CA HIS A 343 3.26 -11.83 27.22
C HIS A 343 2.96 -13.13 27.98
N CYS A 344 3.96 -13.60 28.71
CA CYS A 344 3.83 -14.77 29.57
C CYS A 344 3.12 -14.42 30.87
N HIS A 345 2.05 -15.17 31.21
CA HIS A 345 1.25 -15.03 32.40
C HIS A 345 1.05 -16.37 33.11
N LEU A 346 2.06 -17.25 33.04
CA LEU A 346 2.03 -18.52 33.78
C LEU A 346 2.47 -18.32 35.21
N GLU A 347 1.56 -18.62 36.14
CA GLU A 347 1.84 -18.73 37.56
C GLU A 347 1.48 -20.13 38.06
N ASP A 348 2.37 -20.80 38.74
CA ASP A 348 2.20 -22.21 39.18
C ASP A 348 1.77 -23.14 38.02
N ASN A 349 2.35 -22.94 36.84
CA ASN A 349 2.02 -23.66 35.61
C ASN A 349 0.58 -23.45 35.08
N MET A 350 -0.15 -22.43 35.56
CA MET A 350 -1.51 -22.10 35.11
C MET A 350 -1.55 -20.71 34.53
N TYR A 351 -2.34 -20.53 33.50
CA TYR A 351 -2.66 -19.19 32.97
C TYR A 351 -3.72 -18.51 33.83
N LYS A 352 -3.30 -17.89 34.94
CA LYS A 352 -4.22 -17.33 35.97
C LYS A 352 -4.92 -16.06 35.46
N SER A 353 -4.23 -15.22 34.68
CA SER A 353 -4.79 -13.98 34.12
C SER A 353 -5.67 -14.17 32.87
N SER A 354 -6.12 -15.40 32.60
CA SER A 354 -6.93 -15.72 31.39
C SER A 354 -8.23 -14.94 31.31
N ASN A 355 -8.82 -14.55 32.46
CA ASN A 355 -10.06 -13.78 32.52
C ASN A 355 -9.84 -12.26 32.54
N GLU A 356 -8.60 -11.79 32.49
CA GLU A 356 -8.24 -10.37 32.45
C GLU A 356 -8.00 -9.90 30.99
N PHE A 357 -7.48 -10.80 30.14
CA PHE A 357 -7.16 -10.54 28.74
C PHE A 357 -8.11 -11.27 27.79
N ASP A 358 -8.47 -10.61 26.68
CA ASP A 358 -9.22 -11.21 25.57
C ASP A 358 -8.38 -12.31 24.89
N TYR A 359 -9.01 -13.15 24.10
CA TYR A 359 -8.28 -14.09 23.24
C TYR A 359 -7.35 -13.35 22.26
N PRO A 360 -6.24 -13.95 21.82
CA PRO A 360 -5.38 -13.34 20.82
C PRO A 360 -6.05 -13.34 19.46
N SER A 361 -5.74 -12.32 18.65
CA SER A 361 -6.08 -12.39 17.22
C SER A 361 -5.17 -13.40 16.52
N VAL A 362 -5.66 -13.98 15.42
CA VAL A 362 -4.84 -14.89 14.57
C VAL A 362 -3.55 -14.21 14.13
N GLY A 363 -3.60 -12.89 13.83
CA GLY A 363 -2.42 -12.13 13.43
C GLY A 363 -1.38 -11.97 14.55
N GLN A 364 -1.81 -11.68 15.80
CA GLN A 364 -0.92 -11.63 16.97
C GLN A 364 -0.27 -12.99 17.23
N LEU A 365 -1.08 -14.07 17.18
CA LEU A 365 -0.57 -15.44 17.37
C LEU A 365 0.44 -15.82 16.28
N ALA A 366 0.12 -15.54 15.00
CA ALA A 366 1.02 -15.80 13.87
C ALA A 366 2.36 -15.08 14.03
N HIS A 367 2.31 -13.80 14.46
CA HIS A 367 3.52 -13.02 14.74
C HIS A 367 4.34 -13.63 15.88
N LYS A 368 3.69 -13.98 17.00
CA LYS A 368 4.37 -14.56 18.18
C LYS A 368 5.00 -15.92 17.88
N LEU A 369 4.29 -16.79 17.16
CA LEU A 369 4.82 -18.08 16.73
C LEU A 369 6.04 -17.92 15.80
N ALA A 370 5.96 -16.96 14.86
CA ALA A 370 7.09 -16.66 13.97
C ALA A 370 8.28 -16.04 14.72
N GLU A 371 8.04 -15.12 15.67
CA GLU A 371 9.06 -14.54 16.55
C GLU A 371 9.78 -15.63 17.35
N SER A 372 9.01 -16.52 17.97
CA SER A 372 9.50 -17.63 18.80
C SER A 372 9.99 -18.84 17.98
N ASN A 373 9.95 -18.75 16.64
CA ASN A 373 10.34 -19.80 15.71
C ASN A 373 9.64 -21.15 15.97
N ILE A 374 8.35 -21.13 16.33
CA ILE A 374 7.52 -22.30 16.61
C ILE A 374 6.66 -22.62 15.40
N GLN A 375 6.65 -23.88 15.00
CA GLN A 375 5.88 -24.41 13.86
C GLN A 375 4.68 -25.19 14.39
N PRO A 376 3.43 -24.70 14.26
CA PRO A 376 2.26 -25.42 14.71
C PRO A 376 1.86 -26.53 13.73
N ILE A 377 1.44 -27.65 14.30
CA ILE A 377 0.82 -28.79 13.64
C ILE A 377 -0.58 -28.91 14.22
N PHE A 378 -1.60 -28.52 13.47
CA PHE A 378 -2.99 -28.66 13.84
C PHE A 378 -3.45 -30.10 13.58
N ALA A 379 -3.58 -30.88 14.64
CA ALA A 379 -4.12 -32.24 14.61
C ALA A 379 -5.61 -32.14 14.96
N VAL A 380 -6.48 -32.16 13.96
CA VAL A 380 -7.90 -31.85 14.12
C VAL A 380 -8.78 -32.90 13.41
N THR A 381 -9.96 -33.13 13.96
CA THR A 381 -10.92 -34.05 13.36
C THR A 381 -11.34 -33.59 11.96
N LYS A 382 -11.79 -34.53 11.16
CA LYS A 382 -12.16 -34.33 9.74
C LYS A 382 -13.07 -33.14 9.49
N ARG A 383 -14.03 -32.91 10.38
CA ARG A 383 -14.98 -31.79 10.30
C ARG A 383 -14.30 -30.42 10.35
N MET A 384 -13.17 -30.33 11.06
CA MET A 384 -12.46 -29.08 11.32
C MET A 384 -11.29 -28.83 10.37
N VAL A 385 -10.84 -29.82 9.59
CA VAL A 385 -9.69 -29.72 8.68
C VAL A 385 -9.77 -28.46 7.80
N ALA A 386 -10.92 -28.21 7.16
CA ALA A 386 -11.09 -27.08 6.25
C ALA A 386 -10.95 -25.72 6.96
N THR A 387 -11.37 -25.61 8.24
CA THR A 387 -11.23 -24.40 9.04
C THR A 387 -9.77 -24.14 9.39
N TYR A 388 -9.08 -25.17 9.86
CA TYR A 388 -7.65 -25.02 10.23
C TYR A 388 -6.72 -24.91 9.01
N GLU A 389 -7.11 -25.43 7.84
CA GLU A 389 -6.39 -25.15 6.59
C GLU A 389 -6.35 -23.65 6.28
N LYS A 390 -7.45 -22.93 6.58
CA LYS A 390 -7.46 -21.46 6.44
C LYS A 390 -6.50 -20.76 7.41
N LEU A 391 -6.29 -21.29 8.60
CA LEU A 391 -5.27 -20.78 9.50
C LEU A 391 -3.87 -20.96 8.93
N THR A 392 -3.60 -22.06 8.22
CA THR A 392 -2.26 -22.28 7.63
C THR A 392 -1.93 -21.33 6.50
N GLU A 393 -2.94 -20.68 5.88
CA GLU A 393 -2.73 -19.59 4.91
C GLU A 393 -2.19 -18.32 5.59
N ILE A 394 -2.55 -18.10 6.85
CA ILE A 394 -2.21 -16.90 7.64
C ILE A 394 -0.95 -17.15 8.49
N ILE A 395 -0.84 -18.35 9.08
CA ILE A 395 0.29 -18.73 9.95
C ILE A 395 1.38 -19.41 9.12
N PRO A 396 2.50 -18.74 8.81
CA PRO A 396 3.58 -19.34 8.03
C PRO A 396 4.16 -20.56 8.75
N LYS A 397 4.61 -21.55 7.98
CA LYS A 397 5.22 -22.75 8.56
C LYS A 397 4.31 -23.52 9.51
N SER A 398 3.04 -23.65 9.18
CA SER A 398 2.07 -24.50 9.86
C SER A 398 1.61 -25.65 8.97
N ALA A 399 1.09 -26.68 9.57
CA ALA A 399 0.51 -27.83 8.87
C ALA A 399 -0.78 -28.26 9.55
N VAL A 400 -1.71 -28.83 8.77
CA VAL A 400 -2.91 -29.50 9.28
C VAL A 400 -2.80 -30.98 8.95
N GLY A 401 -3.24 -31.81 9.88
CA GLY A 401 -3.42 -33.26 9.71
C GLY A 401 -4.79 -33.67 10.24
N GLU A 402 -5.45 -34.59 9.52
CA GLU A 402 -6.71 -35.20 9.95
C GLU A 402 -6.44 -36.17 11.11
N LEU A 403 -6.94 -35.84 12.29
CA LEU A 403 -6.92 -36.66 13.48
C LEU A 403 -8.09 -37.67 13.41
N SER A 404 -7.83 -38.94 13.73
CA SER A 404 -8.92 -39.90 13.87
C SER A 404 -9.76 -39.56 15.10
N ASP A 405 -11.02 -39.94 15.10
CA ASP A 405 -11.97 -39.62 16.17
C ASP A 405 -11.54 -40.12 17.57
N ASP A 406 -10.50 -40.96 17.66
CA ASP A 406 -9.90 -41.50 18.86
C ASP A 406 -8.40 -41.15 19.04
N SER A 407 -7.88 -40.22 18.27
CA SER A 407 -6.44 -39.82 18.23
C SER A 407 -5.46 -40.97 17.99
N SER A 408 -5.88 -42.17 17.57
CA SER A 408 -4.98 -43.32 17.39
C SER A 408 -3.93 -43.11 16.30
N ASN A 409 -4.16 -42.24 15.33
CA ASN A 409 -3.27 -41.94 14.22
C ASN A 409 -2.28 -40.79 14.47
N VAL A 410 -2.28 -40.17 15.67
CA VAL A 410 -1.55 -38.94 15.96
C VAL A 410 -0.05 -39.04 15.71
N VAL A 411 0.58 -40.18 16.00
CA VAL A 411 2.01 -40.43 15.76
C VAL A 411 2.35 -40.30 14.27
N GLN A 412 1.54 -40.96 13.42
CA GLN A 412 1.77 -40.91 11.97
C GLN A 412 1.45 -39.52 11.39
N LEU A 413 0.42 -38.86 11.92
CA LEU A 413 0.06 -37.49 11.57
C LEU A 413 1.25 -36.56 11.82
N ILE A 414 1.87 -36.61 12.99
CA ILE A 414 3.03 -35.76 13.35
C ILE A 414 4.21 -36.01 12.39
N LYS A 415 4.53 -37.27 12.08
CA LYS A 415 5.59 -37.60 11.10
C LYS A 415 5.29 -36.99 9.73
N ASN A 416 4.07 -37.13 9.23
CA ASN A 416 3.68 -36.60 7.93
C ASN A 416 3.72 -35.07 7.91
N ALA A 417 3.20 -34.40 8.96
CA ALA A 417 3.21 -32.96 9.11
C ALA A 417 4.64 -32.40 9.21
N TYR A 418 5.50 -33.03 10.00
CA TYR A 418 6.91 -32.66 10.09
C TYR A 418 7.62 -32.75 8.71
N ASN A 419 7.42 -33.83 7.97
CA ASN A 419 7.99 -33.97 6.64
C ASN A 419 7.50 -32.88 5.69
N LYS A 420 6.22 -32.53 5.72
CA LYS A 420 5.62 -31.42 4.97
C LYS A 420 6.24 -30.09 5.37
N LEU A 421 6.31 -29.79 6.68
CA LEU A 421 6.89 -28.55 7.21
C LEU A 421 8.37 -28.41 6.87
N SER A 422 9.17 -29.47 7.06
CA SER A 422 10.61 -29.44 6.85
C SER A 422 11.00 -29.42 5.36
N SER A 423 10.13 -29.87 4.46
CA SER A 423 10.35 -29.80 3.00
C SER A 423 10.05 -28.41 2.42
N ARG A 424 9.36 -27.53 3.14
CA ARG A 424 9.08 -26.16 2.70
C ARG A 424 9.92 -25.18 3.51
N VAL A 425 10.73 -24.37 2.84
CA VAL A 425 11.65 -23.41 3.47
C VAL A 425 11.24 -22.00 3.15
N PHE A 426 10.98 -21.20 4.20
CA PHE A 426 10.77 -19.77 4.10
C PHE A 426 11.98 -19.04 4.66
N LEU A 427 12.55 -18.13 3.86
CA LEU A 427 13.59 -17.21 4.30
C LEU A 427 12.95 -15.85 4.60
N ASP A 428 13.10 -15.36 5.82
CA ASP A 428 12.49 -14.13 6.29
C ASP A 428 13.48 -13.31 7.14
N HIS A 429 13.14 -12.07 7.44
CA HIS A 429 13.98 -11.17 8.22
C HIS A 429 13.18 -10.55 9.38
N ASN A 430 13.89 -10.07 10.39
CA ASN A 430 13.27 -9.33 11.49
C ASN A 430 12.76 -7.95 11.02
N THR A 431 11.94 -7.30 11.83
CA THR A 431 11.38 -5.97 11.53
C THR A 431 12.47 -4.98 11.13
N LEU A 432 12.27 -4.31 10.03
CA LEU A 432 13.16 -3.30 9.45
C LEU A 432 12.54 -1.90 9.57
N PRO A 433 13.36 -0.84 9.64
CA PRO A 433 12.87 0.51 9.46
C PRO A 433 12.38 0.73 8.02
N ASP A 434 11.42 1.65 7.82
CA ASP A 434 10.83 1.98 6.52
C ASP A 434 11.85 2.46 5.47
N THR A 435 13.05 2.84 5.93
CA THR A 435 14.17 3.26 5.07
C THR A 435 14.88 2.11 4.36
N LEU A 436 14.62 0.86 4.75
CA LEU A 436 15.18 -0.36 4.13
C LEU A 436 14.10 -1.22 3.50
N LYS A 437 14.30 -1.61 2.26
CA LYS A 437 13.48 -2.58 1.54
C LYS A 437 14.29 -3.83 1.23
N VAL A 438 13.77 -4.99 1.63
CA VAL A 438 14.36 -6.30 1.33
C VAL A 438 13.40 -7.10 0.45
N THR A 439 13.91 -7.70 -0.60
CA THR A 439 13.18 -8.65 -1.46
C THR A 439 14.02 -9.88 -1.77
N TYR A 440 13.36 -10.97 -2.09
CA TYR A 440 13.97 -12.27 -2.29
C TYR A 440 13.61 -12.86 -3.66
N ASP A 441 14.62 -13.38 -4.36
CA ASP A 441 14.41 -14.29 -5.49
C ASP A 441 14.75 -15.71 -5.02
N SER A 442 13.83 -16.65 -5.17
CA SER A 442 13.98 -18.04 -4.72
C SER A 442 14.30 -18.94 -5.91
N PHE A 443 15.37 -19.71 -5.82
CA PHE A 443 15.77 -20.70 -6.81
C PHE A 443 15.69 -22.10 -6.18
N CYS A 444 14.57 -22.77 -6.43
CA CYS A 444 14.22 -24.00 -5.76
C CYS A 444 14.70 -25.25 -6.53
N SER A 445 14.96 -26.36 -5.81
CA SER A 445 15.42 -27.64 -6.38
C SER A 445 14.46 -28.28 -7.39
N ASN A 446 13.17 -27.92 -7.34
CA ASN A 446 12.13 -28.38 -8.29
C ASN A 446 12.08 -27.57 -9.59
N GLY A 447 13.04 -26.66 -9.83
CA GLY A 447 13.10 -25.79 -11.01
C GLY A 447 12.14 -24.57 -10.97
N VAL A 448 11.38 -24.39 -9.88
CA VAL A 448 10.52 -23.21 -9.69
C VAL A 448 11.36 -22.03 -9.22
N SER A 449 11.23 -20.90 -9.89
CA SER A 449 11.80 -19.63 -9.45
C SER A 449 10.70 -18.63 -9.15
N LYS A 450 10.80 -17.94 -8.01
CA LYS A 450 9.93 -16.84 -7.60
C LYS A 450 10.80 -15.61 -7.42
N VAL A 451 10.46 -14.52 -8.07
CA VAL A 451 11.27 -13.30 -8.06
C VAL A 451 10.54 -12.15 -7.36
N ASP A 452 11.32 -11.27 -6.73
CA ASP A 452 10.87 -10.01 -6.11
C ASP A 452 9.79 -10.20 -5.03
N GLN A 453 9.91 -11.28 -4.26
CA GLN A 453 8.98 -11.60 -3.18
C GLN A 453 9.40 -10.95 -1.85
N PRO A 454 8.46 -10.64 -0.94
CA PRO A 454 8.78 -10.09 0.37
C PRO A 454 9.52 -11.08 1.28
N ARG A 455 9.45 -12.38 0.97
CA ARG A 455 10.20 -13.46 1.63
C ARG A 455 10.61 -14.53 0.63
N GLY A 456 11.68 -15.26 0.93
CA GLY A 456 12.07 -16.45 0.18
C GLY A 456 11.10 -17.60 0.46
N ASP A 457 10.71 -18.38 -0.57
CA ASP A 457 9.77 -19.50 -0.43
C ASP A 457 10.13 -20.60 -1.43
N CYS A 458 10.64 -21.74 -0.93
CA CYS A 458 10.89 -22.94 -1.68
C CYS A 458 10.18 -24.14 -1.07
N ASP A 459 9.51 -24.93 -1.91
CA ASP A 459 8.85 -26.19 -1.55
C ASP A 459 9.58 -27.40 -2.15
N GLY A 460 9.40 -28.58 -1.56
CA GLY A 460 10.02 -29.81 -2.01
C GLY A 460 11.53 -29.90 -1.73
N VAL A 461 12.04 -29.19 -0.72
CA VAL A 461 13.45 -29.16 -0.35
C VAL A 461 13.87 -30.51 0.22
N GLN A 462 14.86 -31.14 -0.43
CA GLN A 462 15.38 -32.46 -0.05
C GLN A 462 16.56 -32.33 0.95
N ILE A 463 16.78 -33.37 1.73
CA ILE A 463 17.92 -33.45 2.66
C ILE A 463 19.24 -33.44 1.86
N ASN A 464 20.21 -32.63 2.29
CA ASN A 464 21.52 -32.42 1.69
C ASN A 464 21.52 -31.85 0.26
N VAL A 465 20.39 -31.38 -0.25
CA VAL A 465 20.31 -30.69 -1.54
C VAL A 465 20.26 -29.18 -1.28
N PRO A 466 21.25 -28.39 -1.71
CA PRO A 466 21.26 -26.95 -1.49
C PRO A 466 20.23 -26.24 -2.37
N ILE A 467 19.60 -25.23 -1.84
CA ILE A 467 18.79 -24.26 -2.55
C ILE A 467 19.34 -22.86 -2.34
N THR A 468 19.13 -21.96 -3.28
CA THR A 468 19.70 -20.61 -3.23
C THR A 468 18.61 -19.56 -3.25
N PHE A 469 18.74 -18.59 -2.35
CA PHE A 469 17.95 -17.37 -2.33
C PHE A 469 18.84 -16.18 -2.67
N GLN A 470 18.45 -15.39 -3.65
CA GLN A 470 19.10 -14.12 -3.93
C GLN A 470 18.38 -13.03 -3.17
N VAL A 471 19.09 -12.36 -2.28
CA VAL A 471 18.56 -11.30 -1.42
C VAL A 471 18.95 -9.94 -1.99
N LYS A 472 17.98 -9.07 -2.19
CA LYS A 472 18.14 -7.71 -2.69
C LYS A 472 17.78 -6.73 -1.59
N VAL A 473 18.71 -5.87 -1.20
CA VAL A 473 18.51 -4.86 -0.16
C VAL A 473 18.70 -3.47 -0.75
N THR A 474 17.70 -2.60 -0.57
CA THR A 474 17.71 -1.22 -1.08
C THR A 474 17.43 -0.25 0.05
N ALA A 475 18.23 0.80 0.18
CA ALA A 475 17.96 1.92 1.06
C ALA A 475 17.22 3.03 0.29
N THR A 476 16.17 3.63 0.87
CA THR A 476 15.41 4.73 0.27
C THR A 476 16.10 6.08 0.43
N GLU A 477 16.90 6.21 1.48
CA GLU A 477 17.67 7.43 1.83
C GLU A 477 19.04 7.05 2.39
N CYS A 478 19.86 8.04 2.71
CA CYS A 478 21.17 7.81 3.34
C CYS A 478 20.98 7.41 4.81
N ILE A 479 21.13 6.12 5.07
CA ILE A 479 20.91 5.50 6.40
C ILE A 479 22.15 5.60 7.28
N GLN A 480 21.95 5.47 8.59
CA GLN A 480 23.04 5.19 9.53
C GLN A 480 23.41 3.71 9.52
N GLU A 481 24.55 3.36 10.10
CA GLU A 481 24.95 1.97 10.29
C GLU A 481 23.92 1.22 11.12
N GLN A 482 23.47 0.09 10.62
CA GLN A 482 22.50 -0.78 11.29
C GLN A 482 22.72 -2.23 10.88
N SER A 483 22.05 -3.14 11.57
CA SER A 483 22.10 -4.56 11.26
C SER A 483 20.73 -5.20 11.39
N PHE A 484 20.50 -6.22 10.59
CA PHE A 484 19.32 -7.07 10.67
C PHE A 484 19.71 -8.54 10.48
N VAL A 485 18.77 -9.43 10.79
CA VAL A 485 19.01 -10.86 10.75
C VAL A 485 18.05 -11.51 9.79
N ILE A 486 18.58 -12.33 8.89
CA ILE A 486 17.79 -13.22 8.02
C ILE A 486 17.81 -14.62 8.64
N ARG A 487 16.66 -15.27 8.68
CA ARG A 487 16.47 -16.62 9.23
C ARG A 487 15.64 -17.49 8.31
N ALA A 488 15.90 -18.78 8.31
CA ALA A 488 14.99 -19.76 7.75
C ALA A 488 13.97 -20.16 8.85
N LEU A 489 12.68 -19.87 8.61
CA LEU A 489 11.62 -20.16 9.60
C LEU A 489 11.59 -21.67 9.92
N GLY A 490 11.58 -22.00 11.21
CA GLY A 490 11.65 -23.40 11.72
C GLY A 490 13.05 -23.94 11.88
N PHE A 491 14.10 -23.15 11.57
CA PHE A 491 15.50 -23.50 11.76
C PHE A 491 16.18 -22.41 12.59
N THR A 492 17.33 -22.71 13.18
CA THR A 492 18.00 -21.80 14.13
C THR A 492 19.13 -21.00 13.52
N ASP A 493 19.66 -21.43 12.38
CA ASP A 493 20.73 -20.72 11.70
C ASP A 493 20.26 -19.38 11.17
N THR A 494 21.11 -18.37 11.31
CA THR A 494 20.82 -17.00 10.92
C THR A 494 21.94 -16.39 10.09
N VAL A 495 21.58 -15.44 9.23
CA VAL A 495 22.52 -14.60 8.50
C VAL A 495 22.45 -13.20 9.07
N THR A 496 23.52 -12.74 9.69
CA THR A 496 23.61 -11.36 10.18
C THR A 496 24.05 -10.45 9.03
N VAL A 497 23.22 -9.47 8.70
CA VAL A 497 23.47 -8.49 7.65
C VAL A 497 23.77 -7.15 8.28
N ARG A 498 25.00 -6.68 8.16
CA ARG A 498 25.44 -5.35 8.57
C ARG A 498 25.30 -4.39 7.39
N VAL A 499 24.61 -3.29 7.57
CA VAL A 499 24.34 -2.32 6.52
C VAL A 499 25.07 -1.03 6.82
N LEU A 500 25.89 -0.57 5.88
CA LEU A 500 26.69 0.65 5.95
C LEU A 500 26.26 1.63 4.85
N PRO A 501 26.20 2.94 5.14
CA PRO A 501 25.88 3.93 4.13
C PRO A 501 26.99 4.09 3.11
N GLN A 502 26.65 4.22 1.83
CA GLN A 502 27.57 4.52 0.73
C GLN A 502 27.24 5.90 0.13
N CYS A 503 27.11 6.90 1.00
CA CYS A 503 26.72 8.27 0.63
C CYS A 503 27.88 9.27 0.65
N LYS A 504 29.04 8.86 1.17
CA LYS A 504 30.18 9.75 1.29
C LYS A 504 31.01 9.76 0.01
N CYS A 505 31.34 10.92 -0.48
CA CYS A 505 32.32 11.09 -1.53
C CYS A 505 33.72 10.79 -1.00
N ARG A 506 34.43 9.90 -1.68
CA ARG A 506 35.87 9.66 -1.44
C ARG A 506 36.67 10.46 -2.48
N CYS A 507 36.92 11.73 -2.19
CA CYS A 507 37.65 12.60 -3.08
C CYS A 507 39.16 12.38 -2.93
N ARG A 508 39.93 12.53 -4.04
CA ARG A 508 41.39 12.41 -4.02
C ARG A 508 42.06 13.59 -3.32
N ASP A 509 41.37 14.73 -3.27
CA ASP A 509 41.95 15.97 -2.80
C ASP A 509 41.64 16.23 -1.33
N ALA A 510 42.27 15.47 -0.45
CA ALA A 510 42.46 15.91 0.92
C ALA A 510 43.78 16.75 1.08
N SER A 511 44.38 17.21 -0.02
CA SER A 511 45.49 18.18 0.09
C SER A 511 44.85 19.53 0.39
N ARG A 512 45.18 20.06 1.57
CA ARG A 512 44.85 21.43 2.01
C ARG A 512 45.66 22.45 1.20
N ASP A 513 45.50 22.42 -0.13
CA ASP A 513 46.07 23.49 -0.95
C ASP A 513 45.10 24.68 -0.91
N HIS A 514 45.33 25.54 0.11
CA HIS A 514 44.54 26.75 0.33
C HIS A 514 44.72 27.77 -0.80
N SER A 515 45.73 27.60 -1.66
CA SER A 515 46.05 28.56 -2.74
C SER A 515 44.94 28.58 -3.81
N LEU A 516 44.34 27.45 -4.14
CA LEU A 516 43.30 27.34 -5.14
C LEU A 516 41.94 27.94 -4.70
N CYS A 517 41.71 28.07 -3.38
CA CYS A 517 40.53 28.69 -2.79
C CYS A 517 40.83 30.07 -2.20
N GLY A 518 41.78 30.82 -2.80
CA GLY A 518 42.16 32.18 -2.37
C GLY A 518 42.72 32.25 -0.96
N GLY A 519 43.22 31.18 -0.38
CA GLY A 519 43.71 31.09 1.00
C GLY A 519 42.61 31.15 2.08
N ARG A 520 41.34 31.05 1.69
CA ARG A 520 40.15 31.29 2.55
C ARG A 520 39.14 30.14 2.49
N GLY A 521 39.61 28.93 2.21
CA GLY A 521 38.81 27.70 2.14
C GLY A 521 39.68 26.49 1.80
N SER A 522 39.09 25.34 1.75
CA SER A 522 39.70 24.07 1.37
C SER A 522 39.05 23.48 0.11
N MET A 523 39.84 22.81 -0.72
CA MET A 523 39.33 22.10 -1.89
C MET A 523 38.69 20.79 -1.45
N GLU A 524 37.42 20.59 -1.80
CA GLU A 524 36.69 19.33 -1.55
C GLU A 524 36.02 18.85 -2.84
N CYS A 525 36.44 17.71 -3.38
CA CYS A 525 35.90 17.10 -4.59
C CYS A 525 35.90 18.04 -5.81
N GLY A 526 36.94 18.85 -5.99
CA GLY A 526 37.07 19.79 -7.12
C GLY A 526 36.28 21.09 -6.98
N VAL A 527 35.73 21.37 -5.79
CA VAL A 527 34.99 22.61 -5.44
C VAL A 527 35.58 23.20 -4.15
N CYS A 528 35.67 24.53 -4.06
CA CYS A 528 36.12 25.19 -2.84
C CYS A 528 35.04 25.18 -1.77
N ARG A 529 35.39 24.74 -0.58
CA ARG A 529 34.62 24.88 0.65
C ARG A 529 35.21 26.01 1.47
N CYS A 530 34.52 27.11 1.55
CA CYS A 530 34.98 28.33 2.15
C CYS A 530 34.98 28.25 3.68
N ASP A 531 35.99 28.91 4.29
CA ASP A 531 36.06 29.11 5.74
C ASP A 531 34.91 30.01 6.21
N ALA A 532 34.59 29.94 7.49
CA ALA A 532 33.56 30.78 8.09
C ALA A 532 33.83 32.28 7.82
N GLY A 533 32.83 32.95 7.24
CA GLY A 533 32.97 34.38 6.89
C GLY A 533 33.30 34.63 5.42
N TYR A 534 33.49 33.56 4.62
CA TYR A 534 33.76 33.69 3.19
C TYR A 534 32.76 32.83 2.38
N ILE A 535 32.44 33.29 1.17
CA ILE A 535 31.60 32.57 0.20
C ILE A 535 32.07 32.85 -1.22
N GLY A 536 31.55 32.16 -2.21
CA GLY A 536 31.90 32.29 -3.62
C GLY A 536 32.63 31.07 -4.15
N LYS A 537 32.78 30.95 -5.48
CA LYS A 537 33.35 29.79 -6.16
C LYS A 537 34.82 29.51 -5.74
N ASN A 538 35.58 30.54 -5.45
CA ASN A 538 36.97 30.49 -4.98
C ASN A 538 37.14 31.15 -3.62
N CYS A 539 36.04 31.28 -2.84
CA CYS A 539 35.99 31.92 -1.52
C CYS A 539 36.41 33.39 -1.56
N GLU A 540 36.11 34.06 -2.66
CA GLU A 540 36.51 35.46 -2.93
C GLU A 540 35.68 36.50 -2.16
N CYS A 541 34.47 36.12 -1.68
CA CYS A 541 33.55 37.06 -1.02
C CYS A 541 33.62 36.96 0.49
N GLN A 542 33.79 38.10 1.16
CA GLN A 542 33.70 38.24 2.62
C GLN A 542 32.24 38.53 3.03
N THR A 543 31.71 37.79 3.98
CA THR A 543 30.28 37.85 4.39
C THR A 543 29.93 39.12 5.20
N GLN A 544 30.93 39.85 5.74
CA GLN A 544 30.76 41.06 6.56
C GLN A 544 29.72 40.89 7.69
N GLY A 545 29.68 39.72 8.32
CA GLY A 545 28.76 39.42 9.41
C GLY A 545 27.35 38.94 8.99
N ARG A 546 27.06 38.82 7.70
CA ARG A 546 25.84 38.20 7.17
C ARG A 546 26.06 36.70 7.05
N SER A 547 25.03 35.93 7.27
CA SER A 547 25.07 34.47 7.05
C SER A 547 25.14 34.16 5.55
N SER A 548 25.70 32.99 5.18
CA SER A 548 25.68 32.49 3.80
C SER A 548 24.25 32.43 3.24
N GLN A 549 23.29 32.09 4.08
CA GLN A 549 21.87 32.01 3.71
C GLN A 549 21.25 33.39 3.44
N GLU A 550 21.65 34.45 4.17
CA GLU A 550 21.19 35.81 3.92
C GLU A 550 21.78 36.38 2.63
N LEU A 551 23.03 36.05 2.31
CA LEU A 551 23.68 36.46 1.05
C LEU A 551 23.10 35.69 -0.13
N GLU A 552 22.82 34.40 0.01
CA GLU A 552 22.06 33.63 -0.99
C GLU A 552 20.63 34.16 -1.11
N GLY A 553 20.00 34.53 -0.01
CA GLY A 553 18.64 35.12 0.02
C GLY A 553 18.56 36.43 -0.80
N SER A 554 19.65 37.23 -0.80
CA SER A 554 19.70 38.44 -1.62
C SER A 554 19.81 38.18 -3.14
N CYS A 555 20.12 36.93 -3.56
CA CYS A 555 20.12 36.51 -4.95
C CYS A 555 18.80 35.82 -5.37
N ARG A 556 17.75 35.88 -4.53
CA ARG A 556 16.44 35.33 -4.84
C ARG A 556 15.42 36.43 -4.99
N LYS A 557 14.58 36.37 -6.01
CA LYS A 557 13.54 37.37 -6.24
C LYS A 557 12.46 37.30 -5.15
N ASP A 558 12.10 36.08 -4.69
CA ASP A 558 11.13 35.80 -3.63
C ASP A 558 11.61 34.62 -2.79
N ASN A 559 11.09 34.44 -1.56
CA ASN A 559 11.53 33.41 -0.59
C ASN A 559 11.45 31.95 -1.08
N GLY A 560 10.77 31.66 -2.20
CA GLY A 560 10.67 30.33 -2.81
C GLY A 560 11.34 30.21 -4.18
N SER A 561 11.91 31.30 -4.73
CA SER A 561 12.48 31.32 -6.09
C SER A 561 13.88 30.69 -6.15
N ILE A 562 14.24 30.18 -7.32
CA ILE A 562 15.58 29.64 -7.60
C ILE A 562 16.61 30.79 -7.55
N ILE A 563 17.80 30.54 -7.01
CA ILE A 563 18.91 31.51 -6.97
C ILE A 563 19.19 32.02 -8.38
N CYS A 564 19.27 33.32 -8.55
CA CYS A 564 19.52 34.02 -9.82
C CYS A 564 18.66 33.44 -10.97
N SER A 565 17.43 33.05 -10.68
CA SER A 565 16.48 32.44 -11.63
C SER A 565 17.01 31.18 -12.36
N GLY A 566 18.08 30.54 -11.83
CA GLY A 566 18.80 29.44 -12.48
C GLY A 566 19.59 29.81 -13.74
N LEU A 567 19.77 31.09 -14.00
CA LEU A 567 20.41 31.64 -15.20
C LEU A 567 21.62 32.52 -14.86
N GLY A 568 22.15 32.41 -13.63
CA GLY A 568 23.30 33.15 -13.16
C GLY A 568 23.84 32.58 -11.85
N ASP A 569 25.03 32.98 -11.48
CA ASP A 569 25.68 32.61 -10.22
C ASP A 569 25.53 33.74 -9.19
N CYS A 570 25.25 33.39 -7.95
CA CYS A 570 25.19 34.34 -6.86
C CYS A 570 26.62 34.59 -6.34
N ILE A 571 27.23 35.70 -6.72
CA ILE A 571 28.58 36.10 -6.31
C ILE A 571 28.45 37.24 -5.31
N CYS A 572 28.87 37.02 -4.07
CA CYS A 572 28.84 38.03 -3.00
C CYS A 572 27.46 38.68 -2.76
N GLY A 573 26.38 37.93 -2.94
CA GLY A 573 25.00 38.43 -2.76
C GLY A 573 24.45 39.20 -3.97
N GLN A 574 25.12 39.14 -5.11
CA GLN A 574 24.67 39.70 -6.38
C GLN A 574 24.66 38.63 -7.45
N CYS A 575 23.64 38.64 -8.29
CA CYS A 575 23.56 37.69 -9.41
C CYS A 575 24.44 38.16 -10.58
N VAL A 576 25.34 37.31 -11.01
CA VAL A 576 26.09 37.46 -12.27
C VAL A 576 25.48 36.53 -13.29
N CYS A 577 24.86 37.08 -14.31
CA CYS A 577 24.09 36.30 -15.30
C CYS A 577 25.00 35.56 -16.26
N HIS A 578 24.64 34.30 -16.59
CA HIS A 578 25.38 33.48 -17.56
C HIS A 578 25.30 34.05 -18.96
N THR A 579 26.35 33.88 -19.74
CA THR A 579 26.33 34.12 -21.19
C THR A 579 25.62 32.95 -21.87
N SER A 580 24.76 33.26 -22.84
CA SER A 580 24.01 32.24 -23.54
C SER A 580 24.74 31.75 -24.80
N ASP A 581 24.69 30.43 -25.08
CA ASP A 581 25.23 29.84 -26.31
C ASP A 581 24.34 30.14 -27.54
N VAL A 582 23.14 30.71 -27.32
CA VAL A 582 22.24 31.13 -28.42
C VAL A 582 22.71 32.51 -28.94
N PRO A 583 23.01 32.64 -30.25
CA PRO A 583 23.42 33.91 -30.84
C PRO A 583 22.43 35.05 -30.51
N ASN A 584 22.96 36.17 -30.05
CA ASN A 584 22.20 37.38 -29.70
C ASN A 584 21.26 37.29 -28.49
N LYS A 585 21.25 36.17 -27.78
CA LYS A 585 20.49 36.05 -26.51
C LYS A 585 21.33 36.65 -25.38
N LYS A 586 20.80 37.67 -24.70
CA LYS A 586 21.38 38.27 -23.49
C LYS A 586 20.45 37.99 -22.31
N ILE A 587 21.02 37.47 -21.21
CA ILE A 587 20.35 37.30 -19.93
C ILE A 587 20.72 38.48 -19.05
N TYR A 588 19.75 39.10 -18.38
CA TYR A 588 19.92 40.27 -17.53
C TYR A 588 18.81 40.34 -16.47
N GLY A 589 18.90 41.38 -15.62
CA GLY A 589 18.03 41.55 -14.46
C GLY A 589 18.77 41.37 -13.15
N GLN A 590 18.25 41.92 -12.06
CA GLN A 590 18.87 41.83 -10.75
C GLN A 590 19.05 40.41 -10.27
N PHE A 591 18.15 39.50 -10.72
CA PHE A 591 18.12 38.08 -10.40
C PHE A 591 18.28 37.21 -11.66
N CYS A 592 18.79 37.77 -12.78
CA CYS A 592 18.95 37.10 -14.07
C CYS A 592 17.61 36.54 -14.62
N GLU A 593 16.51 37.17 -14.24
CA GLU A 593 15.15 36.73 -14.57
C GLU A 593 14.69 37.16 -15.97
N CYS A 594 15.47 37.97 -16.68
CA CYS A 594 15.12 38.56 -17.94
C CYS A 594 16.00 38.08 -19.10
N ASP A 595 15.43 37.95 -20.28
CA ASP A 595 16.17 37.84 -21.53
C ASP A 595 15.53 38.68 -22.64
N ASN A 596 16.22 38.77 -23.76
CA ASN A 596 15.80 39.55 -24.92
C ASN A 596 15.19 38.73 -26.06
N VAL A 597 14.93 37.45 -25.87
CA VAL A 597 14.42 36.54 -26.92
C VAL A 597 13.12 35.80 -26.53
N ASN A 598 12.82 35.70 -25.22
CA ASN A 598 11.64 34.98 -24.69
C ASN A 598 10.41 35.87 -24.60
N CYS A 599 10.06 36.56 -25.70
CA CYS A 599 8.82 37.30 -25.85
C CYS A 599 7.94 36.66 -26.92
N GLU A 600 6.68 37.07 -26.94
CA GLU A 600 5.75 36.60 -27.97
C GLU A 600 6.24 36.97 -29.39
N ARG A 601 5.90 36.09 -30.34
CA ARG A 601 6.34 36.23 -31.72
C ARG A 601 5.14 36.56 -32.60
N TYR A 602 5.38 37.44 -33.55
CA TYR A 602 4.46 37.70 -34.65
C TYR A 602 5.22 37.52 -35.95
N ASP A 603 4.63 36.77 -36.91
CA ASP A 603 5.27 36.40 -38.18
C ASP A 603 6.69 35.80 -38.05
N GLY A 604 6.81 34.90 -37.07
CA GLY A 604 8.09 34.22 -36.75
C GLY A 604 9.14 35.10 -36.03
N GLN A 605 8.95 36.39 -35.95
CA GLN A 605 9.88 37.34 -35.37
C GLN A 605 9.46 37.74 -33.91
N VAL A 606 10.44 37.78 -32.99
CA VAL A 606 10.23 38.25 -31.62
C VAL A 606 9.71 39.69 -31.66
N CYS A 607 8.58 39.96 -30.96
CA CYS A 607 7.93 41.28 -30.95
C CYS A 607 7.62 41.85 -32.35
N GLY A 608 7.42 40.99 -33.37
CA GLY A 608 7.16 41.42 -34.73
C GLY A 608 8.37 42.04 -35.45
N GLY A 609 9.59 41.81 -34.91
CA GLY A 609 10.84 42.32 -35.43
C GLY A 609 11.23 43.71 -34.95
N GLU A 610 12.50 44.08 -35.10
CA GLU A 610 13.13 45.32 -34.54
C GLU A 610 12.41 46.61 -34.94
N LYS A 611 11.68 46.63 -36.08
CA LYS A 611 10.94 47.80 -36.53
C LYS A 611 9.62 48.00 -35.76
N ARG A 612 9.08 46.96 -35.12
CA ARG A 612 7.79 47.02 -34.47
C ARG A 612 7.88 47.02 -32.92
N GLY A 613 8.91 46.33 -32.41
CA GLY A 613 9.11 46.30 -30.93
C GLY A 613 10.39 45.57 -30.52
N LEU A 614 10.73 45.72 -29.25
CA LEU A 614 11.89 45.07 -28.63
C LEU A 614 11.41 44.17 -27.49
N CYS A 615 12.02 43.02 -27.36
CA CYS A 615 11.75 42.11 -26.24
C CYS A 615 12.48 42.57 -24.99
N PHE A 616 11.73 42.75 -23.92
CA PHE A 616 12.26 43.14 -22.62
C PHE A 616 11.58 42.28 -21.52
N CYS A 617 12.33 41.34 -20.96
CA CYS A 617 11.89 40.59 -19.79
C CYS A 617 10.55 39.87 -20.04
N GLY A 618 10.42 39.10 -21.14
CA GLY A 618 9.21 38.37 -21.47
C GLY A 618 8.04 39.21 -22.00
N THR A 619 8.24 40.52 -22.13
CA THR A 619 7.20 41.45 -22.60
C THR A 619 7.73 42.26 -23.77
N CYS A 620 6.95 42.35 -24.86
CA CYS A 620 7.29 43.21 -25.97
C CYS A 620 7.04 44.70 -25.65
N ARG A 621 8.06 45.52 -25.78
CA ARG A 621 7.89 46.96 -25.80
C ARG A 621 7.76 47.44 -27.25
N CYS A 622 6.57 47.84 -27.63
CA CYS A 622 6.27 48.27 -28.97
C CYS A 622 6.74 49.69 -29.24
N HIS A 623 7.24 49.92 -30.46
CA HIS A 623 7.56 51.27 -30.94
C HIS A 623 6.31 52.08 -31.18
N ASN A 624 6.44 53.41 -31.28
CA ASN A 624 5.32 54.34 -31.48
C ASN A 624 4.51 53.92 -32.75
N GLY A 625 3.21 53.82 -32.53
CA GLY A 625 2.27 53.40 -33.60
C GLY A 625 1.95 51.90 -33.63
N HIS A 626 2.60 51.06 -32.85
CA HIS A 626 2.30 49.65 -32.75
C HIS A 626 1.83 49.29 -31.33
N GLU A 627 1.00 48.29 -31.22
CA GLU A 627 0.51 47.71 -29.97
C GLU A 627 0.21 46.21 -30.10
N GLY A 628 -0.17 45.57 -28.96
CA GLY A 628 -0.41 44.13 -28.87
C GLY A 628 0.69 43.41 -28.12
N SER A 629 0.46 42.17 -27.74
CA SER A 629 1.39 41.39 -26.92
C SER A 629 2.69 41.07 -27.68
N ALA A 630 2.63 40.95 -29.00
CA ALA A 630 3.78 40.76 -29.91
C ALA A 630 3.98 41.94 -30.85
N CYS A 631 3.44 43.15 -30.55
CA CYS A 631 3.47 44.34 -31.40
C CYS A 631 2.90 44.13 -32.81
N GLN A 632 1.92 43.23 -32.89
CA GLN A 632 1.35 42.75 -34.16
C GLN A 632 0.42 43.75 -34.86
N CYS A 633 -0.16 44.70 -34.15
CA CYS A 633 -1.17 45.59 -34.69
C CYS A 633 -0.76 47.06 -34.64
N LEU A 634 -1.33 47.88 -35.55
CA LEU A 634 -1.22 49.32 -35.51
C LEU A 634 -2.20 49.89 -34.45
N LYS A 635 -1.78 50.86 -33.65
CA LYS A 635 -2.60 51.53 -32.66
C LYS A 635 -3.74 52.29 -33.33
N SER A 636 -4.98 51.84 -33.13
CA SER A 636 -6.20 52.45 -33.66
C SER A 636 -7.35 52.28 -32.68
N THR A 637 -8.20 53.29 -32.55
CA THR A 637 -9.38 53.24 -31.67
C THR A 637 -10.69 53.19 -32.46
N LYS A 638 -10.61 53.19 -33.82
CA LYS A 638 -11.82 53.32 -34.65
C LYS A 638 -12.86 52.24 -34.45
N GLY A 639 -12.43 51.00 -34.19
CA GLY A 639 -13.34 49.87 -33.98
C GLY A 639 -13.83 49.74 -32.52
N CYS A 640 -13.38 50.63 -31.65
CA CYS A 640 -13.71 50.58 -30.22
C CYS A 640 -14.67 51.64 -29.74
N LEU A 641 -15.12 52.53 -30.64
CA LEU A 641 -16.03 53.60 -30.29
C LEU A 641 -17.49 53.12 -30.41
N ASN A 642 -18.30 53.35 -29.36
CA ASN A 642 -19.73 53.13 -29.45
C ASN A 642 -20.45 54.23 -30.24
N LEU A 643 -21.79 54.19 -30.36
CA LEU A 643 -22.59 55.16 -31.10
C LEU A 643 -22.47 56.57 -30.55
N ASP A 644 -22.12 56.74 -29.28
CA ASP A 644 -21.94 58.04 -28.60
C ASP A 644 -20.46 58.52 -28.67
N GLY A 645 -19.62 57.83 -29.41
CA GLY A 645 -18.18 58.16 -29.53
C GLY A 645 -17.34 57.83 -28.28
N VAL A 646 -17.86 57.03 -27.37
CA VAL A 646 -17.16 56.64 -26.15
C VAL A 646 -16.39 55.34 -26.35
N GLU A 647 -15.10 55.34 -26.07
CA GLU A 647 -14.21 54.16 -26.17
C GLU A 647 -14.67 53.02 -25.27
N CYS A 648 -14.96 51.85 -25.85
CA CYS A 648 -15.41 50.65 -25.16
C CYS A 648 -16.57 50.88 -24.20
N SER A 649 -17.45 51.85 -24.52
CA SER A 649 -18.59 52.27 -23.70
C SER A 649 -18.17 52.66 -22.27
N GLY A 650 -16.95 53.10 -22.04
CA GLY A 650 -16.39 53.44 -20.75
C GLY A 650 -16.17 52.26 -19.79
N ARG A 651 -16.20 51.00 -20.31
CA ARG A 651 -16.14 49.75 -19.55
C ARG A 651 -15.12 48.79 -20.11
N GLY A 652 -13.99 49.30 -20.50
CA GLY A 652 -12.87 48.58 -21.07
C GLY A 652 -11.85 49.47 -21.73
N ARG A 653 -10.82 48.89 -22.30
CA ARG A 653 -9.76 49.62 -23.02
C ARG A 653 -9.63 49.11 -24.43
N CYS A 654 -9.40 49.99 -25.38
CA CYS A 654 -9.14 49.61 -26.74
C CYS A 654 -7.70 49.15 -26.91
N ARG A 655 -7.53 47.89 -27.40
CA ARG A 655 -6.22 47.38 -27.81
C ARG A 655 -6.36 46.71 -29.15
N CYS A 656 -5.45 46.99 -30.09
CA CYS A 656 -5.48 46.44 -31.43
C CYS A 656 -6.85 46.66 -32.14
N ASN A 657 -7.48 47.82 -31.94
CA ASN A 657 -8.78 48.16 -32.48
C ASN A 657 -9.94 47.22 -32.04
N VAL A 658 -9.79 46.55 -30.90
CA VAL A 658 -10.79 45.68 -30.26
C VAL A 658 -10.88 46.06 -28.77
N CYS A 659 -12.10 46.14 -28.26
CA CYS A 659 -12.30 46.41 -26.81
C CYS A 659 -11.92 45.19 -25.98
N GLN A 660 -11.01 45.39 -25.02
CA GLN A 660 -10.80 44.51 -23.87
C GLN A 660 -11.72 45.01 -22.75
N CYS A 661 -12.82 44.30 -22.56
CA CYS A 661 -13.83 44.65 -21.60
C CYS A 661 -13.40 44.35 -20.16
N ASP A 662 -13.89 45.16 -19.22
CA ASP A 662 -13.76 44.94 -17.79
C ASP A 662 -14.47 43.63 -17.40
N PRO A 663 -14.06 42.98 -16.28
CA PRO A 663 -14.67 41.71 -15.87
C PRO A 663 -16.17 41.73 -15.81
N GLY A 664 -16.83 40.80 -16.53
CA GLY A 664 -18.28 40.69 -16.62
C GLY A 664 -18.91 41.32 -17.86
N TYR A 665 -18.23 42.22 -18.57
CA TYR A 665 -18.71 42.82 -19.82
C TYR A 665 -18.25 42.07 -21.05
N GLN A 666 -19.09 42.02 -22.10
CA GLN A 666 -18.80 41.25 -23.32
C GLN A 666 -18.42 42.12 -24.51
N PRO A 667 -17.46 41.64 -25.36
CA PRO A 667 -17.20 42.28 -26.65
C PRO A 667 -18.45 42.26 -27.58
N PRO A 668 -18.51 43.14 -28.63
CA PRO A 668 -17.38 43.89 -29.19
C PRO A 668 -17.13 45.25 -28.53
N LEU A 669 -18.11 45.89 -27.91
CA LEU A 669 -18.04 47.27 -27.41
C LEU A 669 -18.26 47.39 -25.88
N CYS A 670 -18.23 46.27 -25.15
CA CYS A 670 -18.44 46.23 -23.70
C CYS A 670 -19.80 46.80 -23.24
N LEU A 671 -20.84 46.62 -24.06
CA LEU A 671 -22.19 47.11 -23.74
C LEU A 671 -22.95 46.17 -22.84
N GLU A 672 -22.78 44.86 -23.00
CA GLU A 672 -23.54 43.85 -22.28
C GLU A 672 -22.72 43.20 -21.18
N CYS A 673 -23.35 42.96 -20.02
CA CYS A 673 -22.76 42.25 -18.89
C CYS A 673 -23.68 41.12 -18.40
N PRO A 674 -23.61 39.91 -18.99
CA PRO A 674 -24.43 38.76 -18.59
C PRO A 674 -24.15 38.23 -17.19
N GLY A 675 -22.93 38.48 -16.68
CA GLY A 675 -22.50 38.05 -15.37
C GLY A 675 -22.60 39.08 -14.25
N CYS A 676 -23.08 40.33 -14.56
CA CYS A 676 -23.31 41.32 -13.52
C CYS A 676 -24.51 40.88 -12.66
N PRO A 677 -24.47 41.00 -11.32
CA PRO A 677 -25.63 40.78 -10.50
C PRO A 677 -26.76 41.67 -10.99
N ALA A 678 -27.93 41.05 -11.24
CA ALA A 678 -29.10 41.78 -11.73
C ALA A 678 -29.35 42.99 -10.81
N PRO A 679 -29.72 44.18 -11.36
CA PRO A 679 -29.95 45.36 -10.54
C PRO A 679 -30.91 45.06 -9.39
N CYS A 680 -31.85 44.11 -9.55
CA CYS A 680 -32.75 43.68 -8.51
C CYS A 680 -32.01 43.22 -7.25
N ALA A 681 -31.15 42.18 -7.33
CA ALA A 681 -30.44 41.64 -6.16
C ALA A 681 -29.54 42.70 -5.47
N ARG A 682 -28.98 43.64 -6.22
CA ARG A 682 -28.12 44.70 -5.68
C ARG A 682 -28.91 45.68 -4.77
N TYR A 683 -30.17 45.97 -5.13
CA TYR A 683 -31.02 46.96 -4.43
C TYR A 683 -32.01 46.30 -3.46
N ALA A 684 -32.09 44.96 -3.36
CA ALA A 684 -33.03 44.25 -2.49
C ALA A 684 -32.92 44.67 -1.03
N ASN A 685 -31.68 44.67 -0.46
CA ASN A 685 -31.47 45.07 0.95
C ASN A 685 -31.81 46.54 1.22
N CYS A 686 -31.63 47.44 0.23
CA CYS A 686 -32.05 48.84 0.36
C CYS A 686 -33.56 48.99 0.22
N ALA A 687 -34.22 48.20 -0.61
CA ALA A 687 -35.67 48.19 -0.73
C ALA A 687 -36.32 47.73 0.57
N GLU A 688 -35.81 46.67 1.18
CA GLU A 688 -36.26 46.15 2.46
C GLU A 688 -36.09 47.18 3.60
N CYS A 689 -34.89 47.74 3.70
CA CYS A 689 -34.51 48.70 4.72
C CYS A 689 -35.36 50.01 4.62
N LEU A 690 -35.44 50.61 3.43
CA LEU A 690 -36.12 51.89 3.20
C LEU A 690 -37.63 51.80 3.38
N LYS A 691 -38.22 50.59 3.22
CA LYS A 691 -39.68 50.45 3.31
C LYS A 691 -40.16 49.87 4.64
N PHE A 692 -39.41 48.88 5.16
CA PHE A 692 -39.85 48.05 6.28
C PHE A 692 -38.98 48.20 7.52
N ASP A 693 -37.90 49.02 7.49
CA ASP A 693 -36.91 49.20 8.56
C ASP A 693 -36.31 47.87 9.05
N GLN A 694 -36.20 46.87 8.14
CA GLN A 694 -35.75 45.52 8.42
C GLN A 694 -34.55 45.17 7.53
N GLY A 695 -33.96 43.99 7.72
CA GLY A 695 -32.88 43.44 6.89
C GLY A 695 -31.48 43.82 7.34
N PRO A 696 -30.46 43.43 6.56
CA PRO A 696 -29.04 43.63 6.92
C PRO A 696 -28.62 45.08 7.16
N PHE A 697 -29.35 46.03 6.59
CA PHE A 697 -29.06 47.48 6.69
C PHE A 697 -29.94 48.23 7.70
N ALA A 698 -30.84 47.55 8.43
CA ALA A 698 -31.80 48.17 9.35
C ALA A 698 -31.19 49.16 10.35
N LYS A 699 -29.98 48.86 10.89
CA LYS A 699 -29.29 49.72 11.86
C LYS A 699 -28.61 50.94 11.25
N ASN A 700 -28.41 50.98 9.92
CA ASN A 700 -27.64 52.05 9.23
C ASN A 700 -28.20 52.35 7.84
N CYS A 701 -29.53 52.33 7.72
CA CYS A 701 -30.27 52.45 6.46
C CYS A 701 -29.95 53.74 5.69
N SER A 702 -29.94 54.90 6.36
CA SER A 702 -29.68 56.22 5.76
C SER A 702 -28.24 56.34 5.22
N ALA A 703 -27.27 55.67 5.83
CA ALA A 703 -25.88 55.70 5.35
C ALA A 703 -25.64 54.65 4.23
N ALA A 704 -26.18 53.44 4.37
CA ALA A 704 -25.98 52.36 3.39
C ALA A 704 -26.77 52.58 2.09
N CYS A 705 -27.95 53.24 2.17
CA CYS A 705 -28.88 53.42 1.05
C CYS A 705 -29.11 54.89 0.71
N GLY A 706 -28.26 55.84 1.20
CA GLY A 706 -28.41 57.28 1.03
C GLY A 706 -28.45 57.79 -0.42
N GLU A 707 -27.96 56.99 -1.36
CA GLU A 707 -28.02 57.35 -2.78
C GLU A 707 -29.31 56.83 -3.47
N THR A 708 -30.14 56.02 -2.81
CA THR A 708 -31.37 55.43 -3.34
C THR A 708 -32.59 56.10 -2.66
N LYS A 709 -33.51 56.71 -3.44
CA LYS A 709 -34.71 57.31 -2.91
C LYS A 709 -35.90 56.34 -2.96
N LEU A 710 -36.67 56.26 -1.89
CA LEU A 710 -37.93 55.55 -1.87
C LEU A 710 -39.01 56.40 -2.55
N LEU A 711 -39.66 55.87 -3.56
CA LEU A 711 -40.73 56.59 -4.32
C LEU A 711 -42.09 56.23 -3.73
N PRO A 712 -42.99 57.25 -3.55
CA PRO A 712 -44.32 57.07 -2.94
C PRO A 712 -45.29 56.34 -3.87
N ARG A 713 -45.08 56.35 -5.17
CA ARG A 713 -45.95 55.73 -6.20
C ARG A 713 -45.15 54.93 -7.21
N PRO A 714 -45.73 53.83 -7.74
CA PRO A 714 -45.08 53.08 -8.79
C PRO A 714 -44.99 53.89 -10.05
N LEU A 715 -43.77 53.97 -10.63
CA LEU A 715 -43.50 54.53 -11.94
C LEU A 715 -43.12 53.44 -12.89
N PRO A 716 -43.25 53.58 -14.22
CA PRO A 716 -42.85 52.59 -15.17
C PRO A 716 -41.32 52.34 -15.06
N GLY A 717 -40.94 51.17 -14.61
CA GLY A 717 -39.56 50.76 -14.34
C GLY A 717 -39.43 49.24 -14.28
N ARG A 718 -38.24 48.73 -13.93
CA ARG A 718 -37.98 47.31 -13.84
C ARG A 718 -38.55 46.75 -12.56
N THR A 719 -39.54 45.87 -12.64
CA THR A 719 -40.11 45.18 -11.49
C THR A 719 -39.20 44.04 -11.02
N CYS A 720 -38.94 43.97 -9.75
CA CYS A 720 -38.13 43.02 -9.07
C CYS A 720 -38.95 42.27 -8.01
N LYS A 721 -38.71 40.96 -7.89
CA LYS A 721 -39.28 40.13 -6.82
C LYS A 721 -38.13 39.34 -6.16
N GLU A 722 -37.78 39.73 -4.95
CA GLU A 722 -36.67 39.17 -4.19
C GLU A 722 -37.14 38.75 -2.80
N ARG A 723 -36.39 37.87 -2.14
CA ARG A 723 -36.66 37.46 -0.76
C ARG A 723 -36.05 38.46 0.22
N ASP A 724 -36.81 38.85 1.23
CA ASP A 724 -36.31 39.64 2.34
C ASP A 724 -35.58 38.77 3.39
N SER A 725 -35.09 39.41 4.45
CA SER A 725 -34.34 38.75 5.55
C SER A 725 -35.18 37.76 6.35
N GLU A 726 -36.51 37.84 6.30
CA GLU A 726 -37.45 36.93 6.94
C GLU A 726 -37.88 35.78 6.01
N GLY A 727 -37.37 35.75 4.76
CA GLY A 727 -37.68 34.77 3.75
C GLY A 727 -39.00 34.97 3.01
N CYS A 728 -39.65 36.08 3.19
CA CYS A 728 -40.86 36.51 2.48
C CYS A 728 -40.51 37.11 1.12
N TRP A 729 -41.43 36.97 0.14
CA TRP A 729 -41.22 37.60 -1.15
C TRP A 729 -41.64 39.06 -1.11
N MET A 730 -40.69 39.96 -1.39
CA MET A 730 -40.88 41.41 -1.51
C MET A 730 -40.88 41.79 -2.98
N THR A 731 -41.86 42.57 -3.43
CA THR A 731 -41.93 43.08 -4.79
C THR A 731 -41.68 44.57 -4.81
N TYR A 732 -40.72 44.99 -5.62
CA TYR A 732 -40.38 46.42 -5.78
C TYR A 732 -40.03 46.79 -7.22
N THR A 733 -40.15 48.03 -7.58
CA THR A 733 -39.82 48.57 -8.92
C THR A 733 -38.62 49.50 -8.83
N LEU A 734 -37.65 49.25 -9.74
CA LEU A 734 -36.46 50.10 -9.91
C LEU A 734 -36.64 51.08 -11.04
N LEU A 735 -36.41 52.35 -10.79
CA LEU A 735 -36.41 53.44 -11.76
C LEU A 735 -34.99 53.96 -11.93
N GLN A 736 -34.41 53.87 -13.13
CA GLN A 736 -33.08 54.34 -13.43
C GLN A 736 -33.04 55.84 -13.53
N ARG A 737 -32.12 56.53 -12.87
CA ARG A 737 -31.87 57.97 -13.06
C ARG A 737 -31.08 58.21 -14.32
N GLU A 738 -31.42 59.24 -15.09
CA GLU A 738 -30.75 59.58 -16.32
C GLU A 738 -29.23 59.75 -16.13
N GLY A 739 -28.46 59.02 -16.96
CA GLY A 739 -27.02 59.18 -17.08
C GLY A 739 -26.16 58.52 -15.99
N ARG A 740 -26.71 57.71 -15.07
CA ARG A 740 -25.95 57.03 -13.99
C ARG A 740 -26.52 55.65 -13.69
N ASP A 741 -25.66 54.70 -13.32
CA ASP A 741 -26.01 53.34 -12.85
C ASP A 741 -26.61 53.38 -11.42
N ARG A 742 -27.57 54.32 -11.22
CA ARG A 742 -28.26 54.53 -9.95
C ARG A 742 -29.74 54.39 -10.13
N TYR A 743 -30.39 53.74 -9.18
CA TYR A 743 -31.82 53.43 -9.23
C TYR A 743 -32.53 53.98 -7.99
N ASP A 744 -33.71 54.54 -8.19
CA ASP A 744 -34.66 54.80 -7.12
C ASP A 744 -35.62 53.65 -7.03
N VAL A 745 -36.19 53.38 -5.86
CA VAL A 745 -36.98 52.19 -5.57
C VAL A 745 -38.38 52.52 -5.10
N HIS A 746 -39.38 51.85 -5.67
CA HIS A 746 -40.74 51.83 -5.11
C HIS A 746 -41.02 50.40 -4.63
N VAL A 747 -41.38 50.19 -3.37
CA VAL A 747 -41.61 48.89 -2.75
C VAL A 747 -43.12 48.76 -2.43
N ASN A 748 -43.70 47.62 -2.78
CA ASN A 748 -45.09 47.31 -2.48
C ASN A 748 -45.29 47.09 -1.00
N ASP A 749 -46.45 47.49 -0.49
CA ASP A 749 -46.81 47.40 0.93
C ASP A 749 -47.06 45.99 1.44
N THR A 750 -47.31 45.03 0.52
CA THR A 750 -47.66 43.67 0.84
C THR A 750 -46.45 42.72 0.55
N ARG A 751 -46.10 41.88 1.54
CA ARG A 751 -45.12 40.83 1.41
C ARG A 751 -45.78 39.42 1.35
N GLU A 752 -45.31 38.55 0.52
CA GLU A 752 -45.83 37.17 0.39
C GLU A 752 -44.94 36.23 1.19
N CYS A 753 -45.34 35.87 2.43
CA CYS A 753 -44.60 34.95 3.26
C CYS A 753 -45.08 33.50 3.05
N VAL A 754 -44.17 32.60 2.71
CA VAL A 754 -44.44 31.18 2.56
C VAL A 754 -44.54 30.56 3.96
N LYS A 755 -45.75 30.06 4.32
CA LYS A 755 -45.89 29.21 5.52
C LYS A 755 -44.99 27.99 5.33
N GLY A 756 -44.02 27.80 6.23
CA GLY A 756 -43.07 26.71 6.18
C GLY A 756 -43.79 25.34 6.09
N PRO A 757 -43.23 24.39 5.36
CA PRO A 757 -43.81 23.07 5.26
C PRO A 757 -43.95 22.43 6.65
N ASN A 758 -45.05 21.71 6.87
CA ASN A 758 -45.34 21.06 8.14
C ASN A 758 -44.30 19.95 8.40
N VAL A 759 -43.28 20.26 9.20
CA VAL A 759 -42.13 19.36 9.50
C VAL A 759 -42.60 18.00 10.04
N ALA A 760 -43.72 18.00 10.79
CA ALA A 760 -44.30 16.77 11.32
C ALA A 760 -44.83 15.82 10.21
N ALA A 761 -45.40 16.39 9.11
CA ALA A 761 -45.83 15.58 7.97
C ALA A 761 -44.69 15.04 7.14
N ILE A 762 -43.57 15.79 7.04
CA ILE A 762 -42.37 15.31 6.30
C ILE A 762 -41.65 14.21 7.11
N VAL A 763 -41.45 14.40 8.42
CA VAL A 763 -40.82 13.39 9.28
C VAL A 763 -41.70 12.15 9.35
N GLY A 764 -43.00 12.26 9.50
CA GLY A 764 -43.93 11.13 9.49
C GLY A 764 -43.92 10.37 8.16
N GLY A 765 -43.90 11.09 7.03
CA GLY A 765 -43.83 10.50 5.70
C GLY A 765 -42.51 9.76 5.42
N THR A 766 -41.37 10.34 5.87
CA THR A 766 -40.06 9.69 5.69
C THR A 766 -39.92 8.43 6.56
N VAL A 767 -40.35 8.45 7.81
CA VAL A 767 -40.33 7.28 8.71
C VAL A 767 -41.21 6.16 8.14
N ALA A 768 -42.46 6.49 7.68
CA ALA A 768 -43.34 5.52 7.05
C ALA A 768 -42.74 4.94 5.77
N GLY A 769 -42.07 5.75 4.96
CA GLY A 769 -41.35 5.30 3.76
C GLY A 769 -40.20 4.33 4.08
N VAL A 770 -39.38 4.60 5.08
CA VAL A 770 -38.29 3.73 5.51
C VAL A 770 -38.82 2.39 6.03
N VAL A 771 -39.89 2.41 6.82
CA VAL A 771 -40.51 1.18 7.34
C VAL A 771 -41.08 0.33 6.20
N LEU A 772 -41.76 0.94 5.22
CA LEU A 772 -42.30 0.22 4.05
C LEU A 772 -41.20 -0.40 3.21
N VAL A 773 -40.09 0.33 2.95
CA VAL A 773 -38.91 -0.20 2.23
C VAL A 773 -38.29 -1.36 3.02
N GLY A 774 -38.16 -1.23 4.34
CA GLY A 774 -37.66 -2.29 5.22
C GLY A 774 -38.49 -3.57 5.15
N LEU A 775 -39.81 -3.43 5.22
CA LEU A 775 -40.76 -4.58 5.08
C LEU A 775 -40.68 -5.22 3.69
N LEU A 776 -40.48 -4.42 2.65
CA LEU A 776 -40.35 -4.91 1.28
C LEU A 776 -39.06 -5.69 1.09
N LEU A 777 -37.95 -5.21 1.65
CA LEU A 777 -36.65 -5.90 1.66
C LEU A 777 -36.71 -7.21 2.45
N LEU A 778 -37.39 -7.22 3.60
CA LEU A 778 -37.63 -8.44 4.39
C LEU A 778 -38.48 -9.45 3.60
N GLY A 779 -39.48 -8.98 2.87
CA GLY A 779 -40.28 -9.82 1.97
C GLY A 779 -39.45 -10.46 0.86
N ILE A 780 -38.62 -9.65 0.20
CA ILE A 780 -37.72 -10.12 -0.85
C ILE A 780 -36.68 -11.12 -0.28
N TRP A 781 -36.11 -10.83 0.88
CA TRP A 781 -35.20 -11.73 1.56
C TRP A 781 -35.85 -13.07 1.90
N LYS A 782 -37.07 -13.04 2.43
CA LYS A 782 -37.88 -14.24 2.73
C LYS A 782 -38.15 -15.08 1.49
N VAL A 783 -38.47 -14.44 0.36
CA VAL A 783 -38.67 -15.11 -0.92
C VAL A 783 -37.36 -15.72 -1.44
N LEU A 784 -36.26 -14.98 -1.35
CA LEU A 784 -34.93 -15.45 -1.80
C LEU A 784 -34.46 -16.67 -0.95
N THR A 785 -34.61 -16.60 0.38
CA THR A 785 -34.28 -17.74 1.25
C THR A 785 -35.15 -18.94 0.92
N HIS A 786 -36.48 -18.77 0.76
CA HIS A 786 -37.36 -19.86 0.39
C HIS A 786 -37.02 -20.47 -0.99
N LEU A 787 -36.62 -19.65 -1.97
CA LEU A 787 -36.16 -20.15 -3.27
C LEU A 787 -34.82 -20.87 -3.18
N SER A 788 -33.93 -20.42 -2.26
CA SER A 788 -32.66 -21.11 -1.96
C SER A 788 -32.93 -22.49 -1.34
N ASP A 789 -33.74 -22.52 -0.31
CA ASP A 789 -34.14 -23.76 0.39
C ASP A 789 -34.81 -24.77 -0.57
N LEU A 790 -35.67 -24.31 -1.48
CA LEU A 790 -36.25 -25.14 -2.53
C LEU A 790 -35.23 -25.70 -3.53
N ARG A 791 -34.17 -24.90 -3.83
CA ARG A 791 -33.07 -25.37 -4.69
C ARG A 791 -32.21 -26.41 -3.98
N GLU A 792 -31.93 -26.17 -2.70
CA GLU A 792 -31.14 -27.08 -1.86
C GLU A 792 -31.90 -28.38 -1.62
N TYR A 793 -33.21 -28.33 -1.35
CA TYR A 793 -34.08 -29.48 -1.25
C TYR A 793 -34.12 -30.32 -2.55
N LYS A 794 -34.24 -29.66 -3.71
CA LYS A 794 -34.17 -30.33 -5.01
C LYS A 794 -32.79 -30.92 -5.31
N ARG A 795 -31.71 -30.34 -4.77
CA ARG A 795 -30.35 -30.88 -4.87
C ARG A 795 -30.21 -32.12 -4.00
N PHE A 796 -30.67 -32.05 -2.77
CA PHE A 796 -30.71 -33.19 -1.82
C PHE A 796 -31.56 -34.36 -2.36
N GLU A 797 -32.72 -34.09 -2.95
CA GLU A 797 -33.57 -35.09 -3.56
C GLU A 797 -32.90 -35.76 -4.79
N LYS A 798 -32.14 -34.98 -5.57
CA LYS A 798 -31.35 -35.50 -6.69
C LYS A 798 -30.13 -36.32 -6.25
N GLU A 799 -29.52 -35.98 -5.13
CA GLU A 799 -28.41 -36.72 -4.53
C GLU A 799 -28.95 -38.02 -3.88
N LYS A 800 -30.07 -37.96 -3.23
CA LYS A 800 -30.80 -39.13 -2.67
C LYS A 800 -31.21 -40.12 -3.76
N LEU A 801 -31.59 -39.69 -4.94
CA LEU A 801 -31.87 -40.53 -6.11
C LEU A 801 -30.61 -41.08 -6.79
N LYS A 802 -29.45 -40.44 -6.63
CA LYS A 802 -28.15 -40.91 -7.18
C LYS A 802 -27.46 -41.92 -6.26
N SER A 803 -27.65 -41.85 -4.95
CA SER A 803 -27.19 -42.85 -4.01
C SER A 803 -28.25 -43.97 -4.00
N GLN A 804 -27.92 -45.14 -4.55
CA GLN A 804 -28.66 -46.38 -4.31
C GLN A 804 -28.52 -46.72 -2.82
N TRP A 805 -29.30 -46.08 -1.98
CA TRP A 805 -29.44 -46.49 -0.59
C TRP A 805 -30.40 -47.69 -0.55
N ASN A 806 -29.83 -48.88 -0.54
CA ASN A 806 -30.54 -50.09 -0.23
C ASN A 806 -31.06 -49.98 1.22
N ASN A 807 -32.30 -50.44 1.43
CA ASN A 807 -32.99 -50.49 2.70
C ASN A 807 -32.33 -51.31 3.82
N ASP A 808 -31.06 -51.73 3.65
CA ASP A 808 -30.38 -52.66 4.56
C ASP A 808 -29.22 -51.98 5.35
N ASN A 809 -29.22 -50.66 5.50
CA ASN A 809 -28.25 -50.02 6.37
C ASN A 809 -28.67 -50.12 7.85
N PRO A 810 -27.95 -50.84 8.72
CA PRO A 810 -28.32 -51.04 10.13
C PRO A 810 -28.35 -49.77 10.99
N LEU A 811 -27.85 -48.62 10.48
CA LEU A 811 -27.88 -47.34 11.18
C LEU A 811 -29.21 -46.59 11.07
N PHE A 812 -30.16 -47.02 10.23
CA PHE A 812 -31.50 -46.45 10.13
C PHE A 812 -32.56 -47.44 10.61
N LYS A 813 -32.40 -48.00 11.82
CA LYS A 813 -33.59 -48.51 12.55
C LYS A 813 -34.28 -47.30 13.17
N SER A 814 -35.42 -46.92 12.64
CA SER A 814 -36.38 -46.01 13.24
C SER A 814 -36.58 -46.39 14.71
N ALA A 815 -36.03 -45.57 15.61
CA ALA A 815 -36.38 -45.70 17.03
C ALA A 815 -37.82 -45.22 17.23
N THR A 816 -38.75 -46.11 17.02
CA THR A 816 -40.09 -45.98 17.56
C THR A 816 -40.04 -46.26 19.05
N THR A 817 -39.59 -45.27 19.82
CA THR A 817 -39.91 -45.19 21.25
C THR A 817 -41.03 -44.16 21.40
N THR A 818 -42.26 -44.63 21.28
CA THR A 818 -43.42 -44.03 21.90
C THR A 818 -43.27 -44.15 23.43
N VAL A 819 -42.53 -43.25 24.04
CA VAL A 819 -42.69 -42.98 25.47
C VAL A 819 -43.87 -42.02 25.60
N MET A 820 -45.03 -42.55 25.85
CA MET A 820 -46.17 -41.76 26.31
C MET A 820 -45.82 -41.13 27.64
N ASN A 821 -45.77 -39.80 27.68
CA ASN A 821 -45.63 -39.04 28.91
C ASN A 821 -46.93 -39.21 29.73
N PRO A 822 -46.88 -39.83 30.94
CA PRO A 822 -48.12 -40.13 31.69
C PRO A 822 -48.82 -38.91 32.29
N LYS A 823 -48.40 -37.67 31.98
CA LYS A 823 -49.03 -36.43 32.48
C LYS A 823 -49.95 -35.74 31.48
N PHE A 824 -50.23 -36.34 30.29
CA PHE A 824 -51.15 -35.74 29.31
C PHE A 824 -52.23 -36.73 28.84
N ALA A 825 -52.69 -37.60 29.71
CA ALA A 825 -53.86 -38.48 29.50
C ALA A 825 -54.99 -38.13 30.48
N GLU A 826 -55.46 -36.86 30.46
CA GLU A 826 -56.77 -36.46 31.02
C GLU A 826 -57.00 -34.98 30.69
N SER A 827 -57.66 -34.71 29.59
CA SER A 827 -58.79 -33.81 29.34
C SER A 827 -59.05 -33.72 27.84
#